data_6684705bb3e6ded577273973cf79712d
#
_entry.id   6684705bb3e6ded577273973cf79712d
#
_cell.length_a   1.000
_cell.length_b   1.000
_cell.length_c   1.000
_cell.angle_alpha   90.00
_cell.angle_beta   90.00
_cell.angle_gamma   90.00
#
_symmetry.space_group_name_H-M   'P 1'
#
loop_
_entity.id
_entity.type
_entity.pdbx_description
1 polymer ?
#
loop_
_entity_poly.entity_id
_entity_poly.type
_entity_poly.pdbx_seq_one_letter_code
_entity_poly.pdbx_strand_id
1 'polypeptide(L)'
;MADSRFILVDRLDGVSEWRHRDNGLTLLVWPTPVAPVVGFGVVYRVGSRHEGTGHTGATHILEHLMFKGSRRFNRESGTEIARVLHRVGANFNATTWLDRTSYYEVLSSEHLPLAVDVEADRMRGALVRDSDLESERTVVLNELEMGENEPFELLMRGAFAQAYLEHPYRHPTIGWRGDVEAVTGDVLRRFYDTYYHPGNAAALVVGDIDEAAALAEVERGFGSLPPAPAPFPTGAITESEQRGERRFEIRRAGELGNLVLTWHIPRGVHEDLPALLVLAQVLGDGVTSRLHRRLVETNRCLGIHAYALELHDPGVFQVAAALAPGVEHREVEDAIREEIGAVRRSPPGADELARAKIQMRTDLAFHRSSPAQILSALTESVAMGDWRRFPRELELVSTVEAEDLVRVAGNYLTDQRLTAGWFVPESPGGGARTASPKPHPCHLRAPFAERVVVHDHPSGARIAVLGNPYAPTVTVAGTLQAGLACAADGRWSVPGLAAAMLDKGTRRFDRMGLARELEDHGLQLTVSASGSAPTTVSFSAQGLAEELPRIADLLLEILQHPTFPPEELEKLRERVLGGLVREREETHAQAYAALTRHLYPAGHPLHKRPIELREREVLGVARDDLAAFHAAAYGPATVVLAVVGDVEAGHVIARFSEAFDRWRGAAVEPAAFPAPEPGAAREERIEVADRPNLDVLLGHRGELLRGDPDHPAAILANACLGQSTLTSRLGLAVRDDAGLSYGIYSRFFGTLRLAGPWAISLSVSGDNLDRAVTLSRDVLTDYAAGGPTEEELADERLAQAGAFRVGLATNGGVARELVAALTAGEAVAALDRYPERLLEVTREEVVAAIRRHIHPERLVVTVAGTLPPAPKV
;
A
#
# COMPACT_ATOMS: atom_id res chain seq x y z
N MET A 1 -31.15 -28.12 6.02
CA MET A 1 -30.11 -27.92 7.08
C MET A 1 -29.95 -29.13 8.01
N ALA A 2 -30.57 -30.25 7.73
CA ALA A 2 -30.56 -31.43 8.66
C ALA A 2 -29.28 -32.29 8.57
N ASP A 3 -28.34 -32.00 7.66
CA ASP A 3 -27.16 -32.85 7.43
C ASP A 3 -25.84 -32.06 7.36
N SER A 4 -25.80 -30.80 7.79
CA SER A 4 -24.58 -30.02 7.83
C SER A 4 -23.64 -30.50 8.93
N ARG A 5 -22.38 -30.78 8.59
CA ARG A 5 -21.34 -31.11 9.58
C ARG A 5 -20.83 -29.88 10.34
N PHE A 6 -21.26 -28.67 9.96
CA PHE A 6 -20.99 -27.45 10.70
C PHE A 6 -22.02 -27.20 11.80
N ILE A 7 -21.55 -26.81 12.97
CA ILE A 7 -22.34 -26.37 14.12
C ILE A 7 -22.17 -24.87 14.27
N LEU A 8 -23.29 -24.14 14.33
CA LEU A 8 -23.25 -22.71 14.66
C LEU A 8 -22.76 -22.54 16.11
N VAL A 9 -21.71 -21.74 16.27
CA VAL A 9 -21.08 -21.43 17.57
C VAL A 9 -21.61 -20.08 18.09
N ASP A 10 -21.59 -19.05 17.22
CA ASP A 10 -21.99 -17.70 17.60
C ASP A 10 -22.45 -16.85 16.41
N ARG A 11 -23.12 -15.73 16.68
CA ARG A 11 -23.50 -14.69 15.71
C ARG A 11 -23.35 -13.31 16.33
N LEU A 12 -22.68 -12.42 15.61
CA LEU A 12 -22.50 -11.03 16.03
C LEU A 12 -22.41 -10.12 14.80
N ASP A 13 -23.22 -9.07 14.75
CA ASP A 13 -23.15 -7.99 13.74
C ASP A 13 -23.08 -8.50 12.28
N GLY A 14 -23.90 -9.52 11.94
CA GLY A 14 -23.93 -10.11 10.62
C GLY A 14 -22.89 -11.20 10.35
N VAL A 15 -21.90 -11.36 11.21
CA VAL A 15 -20.92 -12.45 11.15
C VAL A 15 -21.48 -13.68 11.86
N SER A 16 -21.32 -14.86 11.23
CA SER A 16 -21.63 -16.14 11.88
C SER A 16 -20.38 -17.00 12.01
N GLU A 17 -20.16 -17.54 13.22
CA GLU A 17 -19.09 -18.52 13.50
C GLU A 17 -19.68 -19.93 13.46
N TRP A 18 -19.07 -20.76 12.64
CA TRP A 18 -19.38 -22.17 12.50
C TRP A 18 -18.15 -23.02 12.82
N ARG A 19 -18.37 -24.21 13.37
CA ARG A 19 -17.28 -25.17 13.62
C ARG A 19 -17.61 -26.52 13.01
N HIS A 20 -16.67 -27.04 12.21
CA HIS A 20 -16.79 -28.36 11.63
C HIS A 20 -16.63 -29.45 12.70
N ARG A 21 -17.58 -30.43 12.75
CA ARG A 21 -17.65 -31.46 13.82
C ARG A 21 -16.46 -32.41 13.84
N ASP A 22 -16.00 -32.83 12.66
CA ASP A 22 -15.05 -33.92 12.53
C ASP A 22 -13.60 -33.46 12.54
N ASN A 23 -13.27 -32.31 11.96
CA ASN A 23 -11.90 -31.82 11.83
C ASN A 23 -11.59 -30.53 12.58
N GLY A 24 -12.62 -29.89 13.17
CA GLY A 24 -12.44 -28.73 14.04
C GLY A 24 -12.21 -27.41 13.32
N LEU A 25 -12.34 -27.33 11.96
CA LEU A 25 -12.20 -26.09 11.21
C LEU A 25 -13.18 -25.04 11.73
N THR A 26 -12.70 -23.84 12.02
CA THR A 26 -13.54 -22.67 12.25
C THR A 26 -13.89 -22.04 10.92
N LEU A 27 -15.16 -21.66 10.70
CA LEU A 27 -15.60 -20.91 9.54
C LEU A 27 -16.34 -19.66 9.99
N LEU A 28 -15.89 -18.51 9.52
CA LEU A 28 -16.58 -17.24 9.68
C LEU A 28 -17.21 -16.85 8.35
N VAL A 29 -18.49 -16.52 8.36
CA VAL A 29 -19.23 -16.06 7.18
C VAL A 29 -19.80 -14.69 7.46
N TRP A 30 -19.47 -13.73 6.58
CA TRP A 30 -20.05 -12.40 6.61
C TRP A 30 -20.62 -12.02 5.24
N PRO A 31 -21.92 -12.25 4.99
CA PRO A 31 -22.55 -11.83 3.76
C PRO A 31 -22.59 -10.30 3.64
N THR A 32 -22.01 -9.76 2.58
CA THR A 32 -22.02 -8.32 2.27
C THR A 32 -22.26 -8.15 0.76
N PRO A 33 -23.52 -8.22 0.28
CA PRO A 33 -23.85 -8.26 -1.15
C PRO A 33 -23.79 -6.87 -1.80
N VAL A 34 -22.68 -6.14 -1.56
CA VAL A 34 -22.42 -4.81 -2.12
C VAL A 34 -22.05 -4.91 -3.59
N ALA A 35 -21.35 -5.96 -3.94
CA ALA A 35 -20.76 -6.21 -5.25
C ALA A 35 -20.65 -7.73 -5.44
N PRO A 36 -20.72 -8.30 -6.68
CA PRO A 36 -20.56 -9.73 -6.91
C PRO A 36 -19.11 -10.20 -6.76
N VAL A 37 -18.53 -9.87 -5.60
CA VAL A 37 -17.16 -10.18 -5.20
C VAL A 37 -17.20 -10.89 -3.86
N VAL A 38 -16.38 -11.90 -3.71
CA VAL A 38 -16.14 -12.59 -2.45
C VAL A 38 -14.66 -12.53 -2.08
N GLY A 39 -14.38 -12.28 -0.82
CA GLY A 39 -13.10 -12.54 -0.19
C GLY A 39 -13.15 -13.90 0.48
N PHE A 40 -12.21 -14.75 0.14
CA PHE A 40 -11.95 -16.01 0.81
C PHE A 40 -10.58 -15.97 1.47
N GLY A 41 -10.45 -16.45 2.68
CA GLY A 41 -9.15 -16.50 3.35
C GLY A 41 -9.05 -17.68 4.30
N VAL A 42 -7.83 -18.18 4.48
CA VAL A 42 -7.50 -19.18 5.49
C VAL A 42 -6.42 -18.63 6.41
N VAL A 43 -6.76 -18.50 7.68
CA VAL A 43 -5.87 -18.00 8.72
C VAL A 43 -5.41 -19.17 9.58
N TYR A 44 -4.14 -19.50 9.49
CA TYR A 44 -3.50 -20.47 10.39
C TYR A 44 -3.03 -19.75 11.65
N ARG A 45 -3.36 -20.29 12.83
CA ARG A 45 -2.92 -19.76 14.14
C ARG A 45 -1.49 -20.18 14.40
N VAL A 46 -0.60 -19.82 13.49
CA VAL A 46 0.83 -20.08 13.55
C VAL A 46 1.58 -18.97 12.83
N GLY A 47 2.53 -18.37 13.50
CA GLY A 47 3.41 -17.31 13.00
C GLY A 47 4.80 -17.49 13.59
N SER A 48 5.67 -16.47 13.43
CA SER A 48 7.07 -16.56 13.84
C SER A 48 7.25 -16.86 15.33
N ARG A 49 6.31 -16.52 16.20
CA ARG A 49 6.38 -16.88 17.63
C ARG A 49 6.45 -18.39 17.91
N HIS A 50 6.09 -19.24 16.94
CA HIS A 50 6.12 -20.70 17.08
C HIS A 50 7.46 -21.30 16.63
N GLU A 51 8.39 -20.45 16.18
CA GLU A 51 9.71 -20.85 15.73
C GLU A 51 10.67 -21.00 16.92
N GLY A 52 11.54 -22.01 16.82
CA GLY A 52 12.62 -22.20 17.80
C GLY A 52 13.92 -21.53 17.38
N THR A 53 14.83 -21.32 18.33
CA THR A 53 16.19 -20.84 18.06
C THR A 53 16.88 -21.74 17.03
N GLY A 54 17.52 -21.17 16.04
CA GLY A 54 18.17 -21.88 14.93
C GLY A 54 17.25 -22.20 13.75
N HIS A 55 15.99 -21.79 13.84
CA HIS A 55 14.97 -22.03 12.81
C HIS A 55 14.07 -20.78 12.58
N THR A 56 14.56 -19.59 12.94
CA THR A 56 13.81 -18.35 12.72
C THR A 56 13.66 -18.06 11.21
N GLY A 57 12.50 -17.59 10.80
CA GLY A 57 12.15 -17.40 9.39
C GLY A 57 11.53 -18.65 8.73
N ALA A 58 11.42 -19.77 9.43
CA ALA A 58 10.85 -21.00 8.87
C ALA A 58 9.39 -20.83 8.45
N THR A 59 8.60 -20.06 9.20
CA THR A 59 7.19 -19.77 8.88
C THR A 59 7.07 -18.96 7.59
N HIS A 60 7.91 -17.94 7.43
CA HIS A 60 7.93 -17.07 6.25
C HIS A 60 8.42 -17.80 5.00
N ILE A 61 9.51 -18.58 5.11
CA ILE A 61 9.98 -19.42 4.01
C ILE A 61 8.91 -20.44 3.60
N LEU A 62 8.22 -21.03 4.57
CA LEU A 62 7.11 -21.95 4.27
C LEU A 62 5.96 -21.24 3.54
N GLU A 63 5.64 -19.99 3.88
CA GLU A 63 4.66 -19.18 3.15
C GLU A 63 5.02 -19.12 1.67
N HIS A 64 6.27 -18.79 1.31
CA HIS A 64 6.76 -18.76 -0.07
C HIS A 64 6.59 -20.12 -0.76
N LEU A 65 6.99 -21.19 -0.08
CA LEU A 65 6.91 -22.55 -0.64
C LEU A 65 5.47 -23.03 -0.86
N MET A 66 4.50 -22.47 -0.13
CA MET A 66 3.08 -22.78 -0.33
C MET A 66 2.55 -22.28 -1.70
N PHE A 67 3.24 -21.38 -2.39
CA PHE A 67 2.94 -20.97 -3.76
C PHE A 67 3.63 -21.83 -4.83
N LYS A 68 4.66 -22.63 -4.47
CA LYS A 68 5.41 -23.46 -5.42
C LYS A 68 4.69 -24.73 -5.85
N GLY A 69 3.62 -25.07 -5.17
CA GLY A 69 2.70 -26.10 -5.60
C GLY A 69 2.19 -27.05 -4.53
N SER A 70 1.09 -27.65 -4.86
CA SER A 70 0.39 -28.68 -4.10
C SER A 70 0.09 -29.89 -4.99
N ARG A 71 -0.58 -30.91 -4.44
CA ARG A 71 -0.85 -32.15 -5.21
C ARG A 71 -1.65 -31.90 -6.48
N ARG A 72 -2.66 -31.00 -6.43
CA ARG A 72 -3.54 -30.70 -7.56
C ARG A 72 -3.09 -29.46 -8.35
N PHE A 73 -2.43 -28.53 -7.67
CA PHE A 73 -2.04 -27.24 -8.22
C PHE A 73 -0.50 -27.13 -8.26
N ASN A 74 0.10 -27.49 -9.40
CA ASN A 74 1.56 -27.51 -9.56
C ASN A 74 1.99 -27.30 -11.01
N ARG A 75 3.27 -27.01 -11.21
CA ARG A 75 3.88 -26.74 -12.52
C ARG A 75 3.81 -27.96 -13.45
N GLU A 76 3.93 -29.17 -12.93
CA GLU A 76 3.96 -30.41 -13.72
C GLU A 76 2.60 -30.68 -14.40
N SER A 77 1.50 -30.27 -13.75
CA SER A 77 0.14 -30.37 -14.29
C SER A 77 -0.33 -29.11 -15.04
N GLY A 78 0.49 -28.08 -15.10
CA GLY A 78 0.12 -26.78 -15.70
C GLY A 78 -0.98 -26.03 -14.94
N THR A 79 -1.13 -26.31 -13.65
CA THR A 79 -2.19 -25.78 -12.78
C THR A 79 -1.60 -25.03 -11.58
N GLU A 80 -0.46 -24.36 -11.76
CA GLU A 80 0.18 -23.61 -10.69
C GLU A 80 -0.82 -22.67 -9.98
N ILE A 81 -0.73 -22.57 -8.65
CA ILE A 81 -1.65 -21.78 -7.80
C ILE A 81 -1.75 -20.34 -8.33
N ALA A 82 -0.62 -19.68 -8.53
CA ALA A 82 -0.59 -18.31 -9.01
C ALA A 82 -1.26 -18.19 -10.40
N ARG A 83 -1.04 -19.15 -11.29
CA ARG A 83 -1.61 -19.15 -12.62
C ARG A 83 -3.13 -19.31 -12.62
N VAL A 84 -3.66 -20.32 -11.89
CA VAL A 84 -5.11 -20.57 -11.88
C VAL A 84 -5.89 -19.44 -11.23
N LEU A 85 -5.35 -18.82 -10.17
CA LEU A 85 -5.95 -17.66 -9.52
C LEU A 85 -5.84 -16.40 -10.39
N HIS A 86 -4.69 -16.19 -11.04
CA HIS A 86 -4.49 -15.08 -11.95
C HIS A 86 -5.48 -15.12 -13.14
N ARG A 87 -5.71 -16.27 -13.73
CA ARG A 87 -6.65 -16.45 -14.86
C ARG A 87 -8.09 -16.00 -14.57
N VAL A 88 -8.54 -16.07 -13.33
CA VAL A 88 -9.86 -15.57 -12.92
C VAL A 88 -9.83 -14.13 -12.43
N GLY A 89 -8.68 -13.47 -12.55
CA GLY A 89 -8.47 -12.10 -12.08
C GLY A 89 -8.54 -11.98 -10.56
N ALA A 90 -8.24 -13.04 -9.84
CA ALA A 90 -8.18 -13.01 -8.39
C ALA A 90 -7.05 -12.11 -7.91
N ASN A 91 -7.28 -11.33 -6.86
CA ASN A 91 -6.22 -10.86 -6.01
C ASN A 91 -5.95 -11.90 -4.94
N PHE A 92 -4.76 -12.30 -4.92
CA PHE A 92 -4.34 -13.28 -3.96
C PHE A 92 -2.95 -12.92 -3.44
N ASN A 93 -2.76 -13.17 -2.18
CA ASN A 93 -1.46 -13.07 -1.54
C ASN A 93 -1.47 -13.93 -0.27
N ALA A 94 -0.33 -13.92 0.41
CA ALA A 94 -0.22 -14.42 1.76
C ALA A 94 0.51 -13.39 2.63
N THR A 95 0.39 -13.53 3.92
CA THR A 95 1.15 -12.73 4.88
C THR A 95 1.47 -13.56 6.10
N THR A 96 2.72 -13.55 6.50
CA THR A 96 3.20 -14.11 7.76
C THR A 96 3.48 -12.98 8.75
N TRP A 97 3.02 -13.15 9.97
CA TRP A 97 3.27 -12.23 11.08
C TRP A 97 3.66 -12.99 12.34
N LEU A 98 3.72 -12.32 13.46
CA LEU A 98 4.14 -12.91 14.74
C LEU A 98 3.25 -14.08 15.17
N ASP A 99 1.91 -13.94 15.01
CA ASP A 99 0.90 -14.87 15.55
C ASP A 99 0.20 -15.73 14.48
N ARG A 100 0.32 -15.37 13.22
CA ARG A 100 -0.45 -15.98 12.14
C ARG A 100 0.32 -16.10 10.85
N THR A 101 -0.13 -17.05 10.01
CA THR A 101 0.10 -17.06 8.56
C THR A 101 -1.26 -17.12 7.90
N SER A 102 -1.53 -16.22 6.96
CA SER A 102 -2.80 -16.16 6.26
C SER A 102 -2.62 -16.16 4.75
N TYR A 103 -3.52 -16.83 4.06
CA TYR A 103 -3.62 -16.86 2.59
C TYR A 103 -4.99 -16.31 2.24
N TYR A 104 -5.06 -15.50 1.20
CA TYR A 104 -6.35 -14.90 0.84
C TYR A 104 -6.47 -14.69 -0.66
N GLU A 105 -7.70 -14.81 -1.13
CA GLU A 105 -8.15 -14.50 -2.46
C GLU A 105 -9.36 -13.57 -2.40
N VAL A 106 -9.36 -12.55 -3.24
CA VAL A 106 -10.53 -11.73 -3.51
C VAL A 106 -10.83 -11.84 -4.99
N LEU A 107 -12.04 -12.27 -5.34
CA LEU A 107 -12.39 -12.68 -6.70
C LEU A 107 -13.91 -12.56 -6.94
N SER A 108 -14.34 -12.68 -8.20
CA SER A 108 -15.77 -12.77 -8.50
C SER A 108 -16.41 -13.94 -7.76
N SER A 109 -17.60 -13.73 -7.17
CA SER A 109 -18.27 -14.71 -6.31
C SER A 109 -18.51 -16.05 -7.00
N GLU A 110 -18.64 -16.08 -8.33
CA GLU A 110 -18.74 -17.32 -9.13
C GLU A 110 -17.49 -18.21 -9.07
N HIS A 111 -16.33 -17.64 -8.70
CA HIS A 111 -15.06 -18.36 -8.61
C HIS A 111 -14.67 -18.77 -7.17
N LEU A 112 -15.53 -18.55 -6.17
CA LEU A 112 -15.31 -19.05 -4.82
C LEU A 112 -14.93 -20.54 -4.77
N PRO A 113 -15.55 -21.45 -5.59
CA PRO A 113 -15.16 -22.86 -5.60
C PRO A 113 -13.68 -23.08 -5.93
N LEU A 114 -13.07 -22.27 -6.80
CA LEU A 114 -11.66 -22.36 -7.13
C LEU A 114 -10.77 -21.96 -5.94
N ALA A 115 -11.08 -20.86 -5.26
CA ALA A 115 -10.32 -20.43 -4.08
C ALA A 115 -10.40 -21.50 -2.97
N VAL A 116 -11.58 -22.04 -2.71
CA VAL A 116 -11.78 -23.14 -1.75
C VAL A 116 -10.96 -24.38 -2.14
N ASP A 117 -10.91 -24.74 -3.43
CA ASP A 117 -10.14 -25.88 -3.92
C ASP A 117 -8.62 -25.69 -3.73
N VAL A 118 -8.11 -24.49 -4.04
CA VAL A 118 -6.69 -24.15 -3.88
C VAL A 118 -6.29 -24.23 -2.41
N GLU A 119 -7.04 -23.58 -1.52
CA GLU A 119 -6.73 -23.53 -0.11
C GLU A 119 -6.86 -24.89 0.58
N ALA A 120 -7.89 -25.66 0.25
CA ALA A 120 -8.08 -26.98 0.81
C ALA A 120 -6.97 -27.97 0.37
N ASP A 121 -6.55 -27.89 -0.91
CA ASP A 121 -5.48 -28.76 -1.41
C ASP A 121 -4.13 -28.38 -0.79
N ARG A 122 -3.75 -27.09 -0.74
CA ARG A 122 -2.46 -26.71 -0.15
C ARG A 122 -2.41 -26.88 1.37
N MET A 123 -3.55 -26.89 2.07
CA MET A 123 -3.57 -27.14 3.53
C MET A 123 -2.95 -28.49 3.92
N ARG A 124 -3.15 -29.54 3.11
CA ARG A 124 -2.62 -30.89 3.38
C ARG A 124 -1.88 -31.53 2.19
N GLY A 125 -1.71 -30.77 1.12
CA GLY A 125 -1.12 -31.24 -0.14
C GLY A 125 0.09 -30.46 -0.61
N ALA A 126 0.58 -29.46 0.13
CA ALA A 126 1.76 -28.69 -0.26
C ALA A 126 2.98 -29.60 -0.43
N LEU A 127 3.76 -29.35 -1.49
CA LEU A 127 4.85 -30.26 -1.90
C LEU A 127 6.13 -30.03 -1.08
N VAL A 128 6.41 -28.81 -0.67
CA VAL A 128 7.58 -28.41 0.16
C VAL A 128 8.87 -29.12 -0.31
N ARG A 129 9.25 -28.92 -1.58
CA ARG A 129 10.40 -29.58 -2.20
C ARG A 129 11.70 -28.92 -1.81
N ASP A 130 12.78 -29.70 -1.67
CA ASP A 130 14.10 -29.13 -1.39
C ASP A 130 14.61 -28.29 -2.56
N SER A 131 14.27 -28.62 -3.82
CA SER A 131 14.60 -27.84 -5.00
C SER A 131 13.96 -26.44 -4.98
N ASP A 132 12.71 -26.35 -4.51
CA ASP A 132 11.99 -25.08 -4.41
C ASP A 132 12.56 -24.24 -3.27
N LEU A 133 13.00 -24.88 -2.17
CA LEU A 133 13.66 -24.20 -1.05
C LEU A 133 14.98 -23.55 -1.50
N GLU A 134 15.78 -24.19 -2.35
CA GLU A 134 17.05 -23.63 -2.80
C GLU A 134 16.85 -22.32 -3.60
N SER A 135 15.84 -22.25 -4.47
CA SER A 135 15.52 -21.01 -5.18
C SER A 135 14.93 -19.95 -4.25
N GLU A 136 13.97 -20.34 -3.39
CA GLU A 136 13.29 -19.38 -2.50
C GLU A 136 14.18 -18.87 -1.38
N ARG A 137 15.16 -19.63 -0.91
CA ARG A 137 16.16 -19.15 0.06
C ARG A 137 16.86 -17.89 -0.45
N THR A 138 17.26 -17.87 -1.73
CA THR A 138 17.90 -16.69 -2.32
C THR A 138 16.92 -15.51 -2.41
N VAL A 139 15.65 -15.78 -2.73
CA VAL A 139 14.59 -14.75 -2.77
C VAL A 139 14.40 -14.13 -1.38
N VAL A 140 14.28 -14.96 -0.32
CA VAL A 140 14.10 -14.48 1.07
C VAL A 140 15.35 -13.74 1.58
N LEU A 141 16.56 -14.17 1.19
CA LEU A 141 17.79 -13.44 1.54
C LEU A 141 17.85 -12.06 0.85
N ASN A 142 17.43 -11.96 -0.41
CA ASN A 142 17.29 -10.66 -1.09
C ASN A 142 16.26 -9.77 -0.40
N GLU A 143 15.13 -10.30 0.02
CA GLU A 143 14.11 -9.56 0.78
C GLU A 143 14.66 -9.08 2.13
N LEU A 144 15.42 -9.92 2.84
CA LEU A 144 16.09 -9.54 4.07
C LEU A 144 17.08 -8.39 3.86
N GLU A 145 17.84 -8.41 2.75
CA GLU A 145 18.77 -7.33 2.38
C GLU A 145 18.04 -6.04 2.01
N MET A 146 16.90 -6.14 1.34
CA MET A 146 16.03 -4.97 1.10
C MET A 146 15.59 -4.32 2.42
N GLY A 147 15.13 -5.09 3.39
CA GLY A 147 14.78 -4.59 4.71
C GLY A 147 15.98 -4.02 5.48
N GLU A 148 17.18 -4.55 5.27
CA GLU A 148 18.41 -3.99 5.85
C GLU A 148 18.79 -2.63 5.26
N ASN A 149 18.27 -2.24 4.09
CA ASN A 149 18.44 -0.92 3.52
C ASN A 149 17.53 0.13 4.14
N GLU A 150 16.49 -0.27 4.88
CA GLU A 150 15.51 0.64 5.49
C GLU A 150 15.86 0.94 6.95
N PRO A 151 16.29 2.17 7.30
CA PRO A 151 16.68 2.55 8.66
C PRO A 151 15.60 2.29 9.70
N PHE A 152 14.33 2.53 9.32
CA PHE A 152 13.19 2.34 10.20
C PHE A 152 12.93 0.85 10.49
N GLU A 153 13.08 -0.02 9.49
CA GLU A 153 12.90 -1.46 9.68
C GLU A 153 13.98 -2.04 10.60
N LEU A 154 15.23 -1.63 10.42
CA LEU A 154 16.32 -1.99 11.33
C LEU A 154 16.04 -1.56 12.77
N LEU A 155 15.52 -0.35 12.93
CA LEU A 155 15.19 0.19 14.25
C LEU A 155 14.03 -0.60 14.89
N MET A 156 13.02 -0.99 14.11
CA MET A 156 11.91 -1.81 14.60
C MET A 156 12.36 -3.21 15.01
N ARG A 157 13.20 -3.87 14.21
CA ARG A 157 13.81 -5.16 14.57
C ARG A 157 14.60 -5.05 15.90
N GLY A 158 15.39 -3.98 16.03
CA GLY A 158 16.13 -3.70 17.27
C GLY A 158 15.20 -3.49 18.45
N ALA A 159 14.10 -2.77 18.28
CA ALA A 159 13.12 -2.50 19.33
C ALA A 159 12.49 -3.79 19.87
N PHE A 160 12.02 -4.68 18.98
CA PHE A 160 11.48 -5.98 19.38
C PHE A 160 12.53 -6.87 20.03
N ALA A 161 13.74 -6.96 19.46
CA ALA A 161 14.83 -7.77 20.01
C ALA A 161 15.28 -7.33 21.42
N GLN A 162 15.08 -6.05 21.76
CA GLN A 162 15.42 -5.50 23.07
C GLN A 162 14.22 -5.46 24.02
N ALA A 163 12.99 -5.25 23.51
CA ALA A 163 11.79 -5.28 24.33
C ALA A 163 11.50 -6.67 24.85
N TYR A 164 11.63 -7.70 24.02
CA TYR A 164 11.41 -9.08 24.41
C TYR A 164 12.75 -9.82 24.61
N LEU A 165 12.99 -10.32 25.80
CA LEU A 165 14.20 -11.10 26.12
C LEU A 165 13.96 -12.61 26.08
N GLU A 166 12.78 -13.03 26.50
CA GLU A 166 12.40 -14.44 26.65
C GLU A 166 11.36 -14.84 25.59
N HIS A 167 10.41 -13.95 25.30
CA HIS A 167 9.32 -14.23 24.37
C HIS A 167 9.81 -14.27 22.90
N PRO A 168 9.31 -15.21 22.07
CA PRO A 168 9.70 -15.33 20.66
C PRO A 168 9.41 -14.11 19.79
N TYR A 169 8.59 -13.16 20.21
CA TYR A 169 8.41 -11.88 19.47
C TYR A 169 9.73 -11.10 19.29
N ARG A 170 10.80 -11.50 19.98
CA ARG A 170 12.12 -10.89 19.85
C ARG A 170 12.78 -11.04 18.48
N HIS A 171 12.47 -12.09 17.73
CA HIS A 171 13.07 -12.31 16.42
C HIS A 171 12.16 -11.82 15.28
N PRO A 172 12.74 -11.30 14.19
CA PRO A 172 11.95 -10.83 13.07
C PRO A 172 11.25 -12.00 12.35
N THR A 173 10.09 -11.73 11.77
CA THR A 173 9.31 -12.73 11.02
C THR A 173 10.08 -13.31 9.83
N ILE A 174 10.91 -12.48 9.16
CA ILE A 174 11.78 -12.94 8.07
C ILE A 174 12.92 -13.85 8.56
N GLY A 175 13.19 -13.89 9.86
CA GLY A 175 14.25 -14.68 10.49
C GLY A 175 15.60 -13.95 10.55
N TRP A 176 16.52 -14.55 11.29
CA TRP A 176 17.92 -14.14 11.28
C TRP A 176 18.63 -14.74 10.07
N ARG A 177 19.50 -13.97 9.41
CA ARG A 177 20.23 -14.39 8.19
C ARG A 177 20.82 -15.82 8.32
N GLY A 178 21.55 -16.10 9.40
CA GLY A 178 22.17 -17.43 9.60
C GLY A 178 21.16 -18.58 9.71
N ASP A 179 19.97 -18.32 10.26
CA ASP A 179 18.91 -19.34 10.37
C ASP A 179 18.25 -19.56 8.99
N VAL A 180 18.02 -18.50 8.23
CA VAL A 180 17.49 -18.56 6.86
C VAL A 180 18.44 -19.32 5.93
N GLU A 181 19.76 -19.07 6.02
CA GLU A 181 20.77 -19.78 5.27
C GLU A 181 20.84 -21.29 5.64
N ALA A 182 20.59 -21.63 6.90
CA ALA A 182 20.75 -22.98 7.43
C ALA A 182 19.48 -23.84 7.40
N VAL A 183 18.29 -23.25 7.21
CA VAL A 183 17.02 -24.00 7.27
C VAL A 183 16.97 -25.11 6.22
N THR A 184 16.41 -26.26 6.58
CA THR A 184 16.30 -27.45 5.72
C THR A 184 14.84 -27.80 5.41
N GLY A 185 14.59 -28.46 4.28
CA GLY A 185 13.25 -28.94 3.91
C GLY A 185 12.61 -29.83 4.97
N ASP A 186 13.41 -30.60 5.72
CA ASP A 186 12.89 -31.44 6.82
C ASP A 186 12.36 -30.62 8.01
N VAL A 187 12.96 -29.46 8.29
CA VAL A 187 12.43 -28.53 9.30
C VAL A 187 11.10 -27.95 8.84
N LEU A 188 11.03 -27.50 7.61
CA LEU A 188 9.83 -26.91 7.03
C LEU A 188 8.67 -27.93 6.89
N ARG A 189 8.97 -29.15 6.45
CA ARG A 189 7.98 -30.24 6.40
C ARG A 189 7.43 -30.59 7.78
N ARG A 190 8.30 -30.68 8.82
CA ARG A 190 7.83 -30.93 10.20
C ARG A 190 6.96 -29.77 10.70
N PHE A 191 7.33 -28.52 10.40
CA PHE A 191 6.55 -27.36 10.77
C PHE A 191 5.17 -27.35 10.09
N TYR A 192 5.13 -27.60 8.78
CA TYR A 192 3.91 -27.77 8.01
C TYR A 192 3.02 -28.88 8.57
N ASP A 193 3.57 -30.08 8.81
CA ASP A 193 2.84 -31.22 9.33
C ASP A 193 2.34 -31.02 10.77
N THR A 194 2.95 -30.11 11.52
CA THR A 194 2.52 -29.78 12.88
C THR A 194 1.35 -28.81 12.89
N TYR A 195 1.40 -27.74 12.08
CA TYR A 195 0.51 -26.60 12.26
C TYR A 195 -0.56 -26.43 11.16
N TYR A 196 -0.36 -26.97 9.96
CA TYR A 196 -1.26 -26.75 8.83
C TYR A 196 -2.40 -27.80 8.79
N HIS A 197 -3.33 -27.65 9.72
CA HIS A 197 -4.50 -28.50 9.88
C HIS A 197 -5.78 -27.71 10.09
N PRO A 198 -6.95 -28.26 9.70
CA PRO A 198 -8.24 -27.58 9.87
C PRO A 198 -8.47 -27.08 11.30
N GLY A 199 -8.16 -27.88 12.32
CA GLY A 199 -8.36 -27.52 13.74
C GLY A 199 -7.49 -26.34 14.22
N ASN A 200 -6.41 -25.98 13.50
CA ASN A 200 -5.59 -24.79 13.74
C ASN A 200 -5.91 -23.61 12.81
N ALA A 201 -6.93 -23.75 11.97
CA ALA A 201 -7.27 -22.77 10.96
C ALA A 201 -8.66 -22.17 11.16
N ALA A 202 -8.83 -20.96 10.67
CA ALA A 202 -10.12 -20.34 10.43
C ALA A 202 -10.24 -20.02 8.93
N ALA A 203 -11.30 -20.53 8.29
CA ALA A 203 -11.71 -20.11 6.96
C ALA A 203 -12.64 -18.91 7.10
N LEU A 204 -12.42 -17.89 6.27
CA LEU A 204 -13.18 -16.63 6.25
C LEU A 204 -13.86 -16.49 4.89
N VAL A 205 -15.16 -16.24 4.87
CA VAL A 205 -15.92 -15.99 3.63
C VAL A 205 -16.68 -14.67 3.80
N VAL A 206 -16.33 -13.66 3.02
CA VAL A 206 -16.87 -12.31 3.12
C VAL A 206 -17.30 -11.82 1.74
N GLY A 207 -18.49 -11.31 1.58
CA GLY A 207 -18.93 -10.72 0.31
C GLY A 207 -20.27 -11.22 -0.22
N ASP A 208 -20.42 -11.26 -1.55
CA ASP A 208 -21.65 -11.63 -2.23
C ASP A 208 -21.84 -13.16 -2.27
N ILE A 209 -22.22 -13.69 -1.12
CA ILE A 209 -22.51 -15.11 -0.91
C ILE A 209 -23.56 -15.24 0.17
N ASP A 210 -24.48 -16.19 0.03
CA ASP A 210 -25.34 -16.57 1.15
C ASP A 210 -24.66 -17.61 2.07
N GLU A 211 -25.07 -17.62 3.34
CA GLU A 211 -24.49 -18.46 4.37
C GLU A 211 -24.56 -19.96 4.03
N ALA A 212 -25.65 -20.42 3.42
CA ALA A 212 -25.83 -21.83 3.09
C ALA A 212 -24.90 -22.26 1.96
N ALA A 213 -24.70 -21.38 0.96
CA ALA A 213 -23.74 -21.62 -0.12
C ALA A 213 -22.30 -21.63 0.41
N ALA A 214 -21.92 -20.68 1.29
CA ALA A 214 -20.60 -20.66 1.91
C ALA A 214 -20.32 -21.95 2.71
N LEU A 215 -21.27 -22.39 3.53
CA LEU A 215 -21.18 -23.66 4.28
C LEU A 215 -21.00 -24.86 3.35
N ALA A 216 -21.78 -24.93 2.25
CA ALA A 216 -21.70 -26.03 1.31
C ALA A 216 -20.34 -26.09 0.58
N GLU A 217 -19.82 -24.93 0.14
CA GLU A 217 -18.55 -24.85 -0.55
C GLU A 217 -17.37 -25.20 0.37
N VAL A 218 -17.34 -24.67 1.59
CA VAL A 218 -16.26 -24.99 2.53
C VAL A 218 -16.33 -26.44 3.00
N GLU A 219 -17.56 -27.02 3.17
CA GLU A 219 -17.73 -28.45 3.43
C GLU A 219 -17.18 -29.29 2.27
N ARG A 220 -17.46 -28.89 1.02
CA ARG A 220 -16.96 -29.60 -0.18
C ARG A 220 -15.43 -29.64 -0.21
N GLY A 221 -14.76 -28.55 0.08
CA GLY A 221 -13.29 -28.46 0.01
C GLY A 221 -12.59 -29.03 1.26
N PHE A 222 -13.03 -28.63 2.43
CA PHE A 222 -12.33 -28.91 3.70
C PHE A 222 -12.92 -30.06 4.52
N GLY A 223 -14.17 -30.44 4.27
CA GLY A 223 -14.89 -31.41 5.10
C GLY A 223 -14.27 -32.81 5.16
N SER A 224 -13.53 -33.20 4.12
CA SER A 224 -12.82 -34.50 4.08
C SER A 224 -11.40 -34.47 4.66
N LEU A 225 -10.88 -33.28 4.99
CA LEU A 225 -9.54 -33.16 5.53
C LEU A 225 -9.47 -33.74 6.95
N PRO A 226 -8.40 -34.50 7.28
CA PRO A 226 -8.28 -35.14 8.56
C PRO A 226 -8.04 -34.11 9.68
N PRO A 227 -8.51 -34.40 10.92
CA PRO A 227 -8.12 -33.63 12.10
C PRO A 227 -6.62 -33.74 12.36
N ALA A 228 -6.08 -32.83 13.16
CA ALA A 228 -4.70 -32.89 13.58
C ALA A 228 -4.42 -34.18 14.35
N PRO A 229 -3.29 -34.86 14.10
CA PRO A 229 -2.96 -36.15 14.75
C PRO A 229 -2.63 -36.00 16.25
N ALA A 230 -2.28 -34.80 16.70
CA ALA A 230 -1.97 -34.48 18.08
C ALA A 230 -2.43 -33.05 18.42
N PRO A 231 -2.58 -32.70 19.68
CA PRO A 231 -2.79 -31.32 20.10
C PRO A 231 -1.65 -30.41 19.60
N PHE A 232 -1.99 -29.19 19.19
CA PHE A 232 -1.00 -28.21 18.75
C PHE A 232 -0.09 -27.83 19.92
N PRO A 233 1.22 -27.67 19.67
CA PRO A 233 2.13 -27.17 20.68
C PRO A 233 1.71 -25.77 21.15
N THR A 234 1.32 -25.63 22.40
CA THR A 234 1.03 -24.36 23.04
C THR A 234 2.28 -23.90 23.76
N GLY A 235 3.18 -23.26 23.06
CA GLY A 235 4.37 -22.65 23.68
C GLY A 235 3.95 -21.41 24.48
N ALA A 236 3.55 -21.60 25.73
CA ALA A 236 3.27 -20.47 26.63
C ALA A 236 4.60 -19.95 27.20
N ILE A 237 5.38 -19.22 26.40
CA ILE A 237 6.50 -18.44 26.92
C ILE A 237 5.92 -17.08 27.33
N THR A 238 6.14 -16.72 28.60
CA THR A 238 5.72 -15.43 29.15
C THR A 238 6.94 -14.55 29.27
N GLU A 239 6.89 -13.34 28.70
CA GLU A 239 7.94 -12.35 28.92
C GLU A 239 7.92 -11.90 30.38
N SER A 240 9.10 -11.88 31.02
CA SER A 240 9.25 -11.36 32.37
C SER A 240 8.98 -9.86 32.43
N GLU A 241 8.41 -9.38 33.54
CA GLU A 241 8.14 -7.95 33.71
C GLU A 241 9.42 -7.11 33.59
N GLN A 242 9.43 -6.15 32.69
CA GLN A 242 10.52 -5.21 32.55
C GLN A 242 10.57 -4.26 33.76
N ARG A 243 11.71 -4.22 34.49
CA ARG A 243 11.91 -3.45 35.71
C ARG A 243 12.99 -2.38 35.60
N GLY A 244 13.32 -1.98 34.38
CA GLY A 244 14.29 -0.93 34.10
C GLY A 244 14.30 -0.57 32.63
N GLU A 245 14.61 0.68 32.33
CA GLU A 245 14.74 1.17 30.96
C GLU A 245 15.81 0.38 30.19
N ARG A 246 15.52 0.03 28.94
CA ARG A 246 16.44 -0.60 27.99
C ARG A 246 16.75 0.40 26.89
N ARG A 247 18.01 0.40 26.38
CA ARG A 247 18.42 1.27 25.28
C ARG A 247 19.28 0.54 24.28
N PHE A 248 19.17 0.95 23.01
CA PHE A 248 20.08 0.55 21.96
C PHE A 248 20.25 1.67 20.93
N GLU A 249 21.38 1.62 20.24
CA GLU A 249 21.68 2.51 19.13
C GLU A 249 22.08 1.66 17.91
N ILE A 250 21.59 2.06 16.75
CA ILE A 250 22.05 1.54 15.45
C ILE A 250 22.80 2.67 14.77
N ARG A 251 24.07 2.43 14.43
CA ARG A 251 24.91 3.38 13.72
C ARG A 251 25.18 2.84 12.32
N ARG A 252 24.68 3.53 11.33
CA ARG A 252 24.91 3.22 9.90
C ARG A 252 24.94 4.51 9.10
N ALA A 253 25.46 4.39 7.86
CA ALA A 253 25.39 5.48 6.91
C ALA A 253 23.95 5.97 6.73
N GLY A 254 23.77 7.28 6.77
CA GLY A 254 22.47 7.95 6.64
C GLY A 254 22.59 9.44 6.98
N GLU A 255 21.60 10.21 6.58
CA GLU A 255 21.57 11.66 6.88
C GLU A 255 20.48 12.03 7.90
N LEU A 256 19.49 11.15 8.13
CA LEU A 256 18.36 11.40 9.02
C LEU A 256 18.36 10.47 10.22
N GLY A 257 18.21 11.05 11.41
CA GLY A 257 17.97 10.31 12.64
C GLY A 257 16.55 9.75 12.68
N ASN A 258 16.42 8.54 13.26
CA ASN A 258 15.12 7.98 13.59
C ASN A 258 15.14 7.52 15.04
N LEU A 259 14.00 7.53 15.69
CA LEU A 259 13.86 6.97 17.02
C LEU A 259 12.57 6.15 17.15
N VAL A 260 12.61 5.15 18.03
CA VAL A 260 11.44 4.41 18.48
C VAL A 260 11.44 4.26 19.99
N LEU A 261 10.32 4.56 20.61
CA LEU A 261 10.06 4.33 22.03
C LEU A 261 9.00 3.23 22.15
N THR A 262 9.28 2.17 22.88
CA THR A 262 8.46 0.96 22.95
C THR A 262 8.17 0.60 24.40
N TRP A 263 6.89 0.33 24.70
CA TRP A 263 6.43 -0.12 26.02
C TRP A 263 5.58 -1.38 25.89
N HIS A 264 5.74 -2.34 26.79
CA HIS A 264 4.87 -3.50 26.87
C HIS A 264 3.45 -3.12 27.27
N ILE A 265 2.46 -3.65 26.52
CA ILE A 265 1.03 -3.52 26.80
C ILE A 265 0.38 -4.91 26.91
N PRO A 266 -0.85 -5.02 27.41
CA PRO A 266 -1.55 -6.30 27.48
C PRO A 266 -1.83 -6.88 26.08
N ARG A 267 -2.24 -8.16 26.06
CA ARG A 267 -2.67 -8.87 24.85
C ARG A 267 -3.89 -8.19 24.18
N GLY A 268 -4.09 -8.43 22.89
CA GLY A 268 -5.10 -7.78 22.03
C GLY A 268 -6.55 -7.91 22.48
N VAL A 269 -6.89 -8.93 23.27
CA VAL A 269 -8.24 -9.12 23.82
C VAL A 269 -8.44 -8.56 25.24
N HIS A 270 -7.47 -7.81 25.78
CA HIS A 270 -7.54 -7.22 27.12
C HIS A 270 -8.48 -6.01 27.15
N GLU A 271 -9.15 -5.79 28.30
CA GLU A 271 -10.12 -4.70 28.52
C GLU A 271 -9.49 -3.29 28.40
N ASP A 272 -8.19 -3.14 28.65
CA ASP A 272 -7.47 -1.87 28.54
C ASP A 272 -7.10 -1.47 27.10
N LEU A 273 -7.20 -2.41 26.16
CA LEU A 273 -6.72 -2.15 24.81
C LEU A 273 -7.49 -1.06 24.06
N PRO A 274 -8.84 -0.94 24.16
CA PRO A 274 -9.55 0.18 23.54
C PRO A 274 -9.05 1.55 24.02
N ALA A 275 -8.73 1.66 25.31
CA ALA A 275 -8.16 2.90 25.85
C ALA A 275 -6.74 3.18 25.35
N LEU A 276 -5.92 2.14 25.13
CA LEU A 276 -4.59 2.27 24.53
C LEU A 276 -4.65 2.68 23.06
N LEU A 277 -5.61 2.18 22.29
CA LEU A 277 -5.84 2.60 20.90
C LEU A 277 -6.26 4.07 20.83
N VAL A 278 -7.22 4.49 21.66
CA VAL A 278 -7.63 5.90 21.73
C VAL A 278 -6.48 6.79 22.20
N LEU A 279 -5.64 6.31 23.13
CA LEU A 279 -4.46 7.04 23.59
C LEU A 279 -3.44 7.23 22.43
N ALA A 280 -3.24 6.22 21.61
CA ALA A 280 -2.37 6.31 20.45
C ALA A 280 -2.87 7.36 19.45
N GLN A 281 -4.18 7.38 19.19
CA GLN A 281 -4.83 8.38 18.34
C GLN A 281 -4.63 9.82 18.90
N VAL A 282 -4.88 10.03 20.17
CA VAL A 282 -4.68 11.34 20.83
C VAL A 282 -3.23 11.81 20.78
N LEU A 283 -2.28 10.88 20.96
CA LEU A 283 -0.86 11.21 20.99
C LEU A 283 -0.26 11.48 19.62
N GLY A 284 -0.51 10.62 18.63
CA GLY A 284 0.34 10.59 17.45
C GLY A 284 -0.36 10.46 16.10
N ASP A 285 -1.69 10.48 16.02
CA ASP A 285 -2.37 10.43 14.73
C ASP A 285 -3.18 11.71 14.44
N GLY A 286 -3.08 12.15 13.17
CA GLY A 286 -3.66 13.43 12.73
C GLY A 286 -2.80 14.66 13.07
N VAL A 287 -3.07 15.75 12.34
CA VAL A 287 -2.32 17.03 12.45
C VAL A 287 -2.56 17.70 13.82
N THR A 288 -3.70 17.48 14.42
CA THR A 288 -4.06 18.06 15.72
C THR A 288 -3.61 17.24 16.92
N SER A 289 -3.03 16.04 16.70
CA SER A 289 -2.50 15.21 17.78
C SER A 289 -1.38 15.90 18.55
N ARG A 290 -1.16 15.49 19.78
CA ARG A 290 -0.22 16.20 20.69
C ARG A 290 1.20 16.19 20.17
N LEU A 291 1.69 15.03 19.77
CA LEU A 291 3.07 14.87 19.28
C LEU A 291 3.27 15.52 17.92
N HIS A 292 2.27 15.45 17.03
CA HIS A 292 2.35 16.13 15.74
C HIS A 292 2.49 17.65 15.91
N ARG A 293 1.62 18.26 16.72
CA ARG A 293 1.70 19.71 17.01
C ARG A 293 3.01 20.12 17.65
N ARG A 294 3.55 19.29 18.52
CA ARG A 294 4.76 19.61 19.26
C ARG A 294 6.04 19.41 18.45
N LEU A 295 6.09 18.40 17.58
CA LEU A 295 7.33 17.98 16.93
C LEU A 295 7.32 18.18 15.41
N VAL A 296 6.20 17.91 14.72
CA VAL A 296 6.14 18.06 13.27
C VAL A 296 5.85 19.51 12.88
N GLU A 297 4.91 20.17 13.57
CA GLU A 297 4.58 21.58 13.33
C GLU A 297 5.72 22.54 13.70
N THR A 298 6.62 22.12 14.57
CA THR A 298 7.81 22.88 14.96
C THR A 298 9.06 22.47 14.19
N ASN A 299 8.91 21.65 13.13
CA ASN A 299 10.00 21.13 12.29
C ASN A 299 11.10 20.39 13.07
N ARG A 300 10.74 19.72 14.18
CA ARG A 300 11.67 18.84 14.92
C ARG A 300 11.66 17.43 14.33
N CYS A 301 10.52 17.02 13.76
CA CYS A 301 10.35 15.76 13.06
C CYS A 301 9.77 15.97 11.68
N LEU A 302 10.14 15.10 10.75
CA LEU A 302 9.52 14.99 9.42
C LEU A 302 8.19 14.24 9.51
N GLY A 303 8.08 13.32 10.48
CA GLY A 303 6.88 12.56 10.79
C GLY A 303 6.99 11.91 12.16
N ILE A 304 5.83 11.68 12.79
CA ILE A 304 5.71 10.99 14.06
C ILE A 304 4.40 10.20 14.06
N HIS A 305 4.45 8.99 14.62
CA HIS A 305 3.29 8.12 14.75
C HIS A 305 3.29 7.45 16.11
N ALA A 306 2.12 7.28 16.70
CA ALA A 306 1.92 6.44 17.89
C ALA A 306 0.91 5.35 17.57
N TYR A 307 1.17 4.12 18.02
CA TYR A 307 0.25 3.01 17.81
C TYR A 307 0.39 1.96 18.90
N ALA A 308 -0.70 1.24 19.16
CA ALA A 308 -0.74 0.07 20.02
C ALA A 308 -0.81 -1.17 19.12
N LEU A 309 0.15 -2.07 19.23
CA LEU A 309 0.21 -3.30 18.45
C LEU A 309 -0.51 -4.41 19.21
N GLU A 310 -1.65 -4.82 18.67
CA GLU A 310 -2.57 -5.82 19.21
C GLU A 310 -2.09 -7.22 18.83
N LEU A 311 -1.52 -7.96 19.76
CA LEU A 311 -0.99 -9.31 19.54
C LEU A 311 -1.75 -10.35 20.38
N HIS A 312 -1.59 -11.62 20.06
CA HIS A 312 -2.18 -12.72 20.81
C HIS A 312 -1.67 -12.77 22.26
N ASP A 313 -0.36 -12.60 22.44
CA ASP A 313 0.30 -12.44 23.74
C ASP A 313 0.54 -10.93 24.01
N PRO A 314 1.06 -10.52 25.17
CA PRO A 314 1.32 -9.12 25.45
C PRO A 314 2.09 -8.41 24.35
N GLY A 315 1.48 -7.37 23.79
CA GLY A 315 1.99 -6.56 22.68
C GLY A 315 2.80 -5.35 23.14
N VAL A 316 2.93 -4.36 22.25
CA VAL A 316 3.68 -3.14 22.53
C VAL A 316 2.91 -1.89 22.12
N PHE A 317 3.08 -0.82 22.89
CA PHE A 317 2.76 0.53 22.49
C PHE A 317 4.04 1.18 21.96
N GLN A 318 3.97 1.80 20.80
CA GLN A 318 5.14 2.39 20.17
C GLN A 318 4.88 3.84 19.77
N VAL A 319 5.92 4.67 19.93
CA VAL A 319 6.02 6.00 19.33
C VAL A 319 7.27 6.02 18.47
N ALA A 320 7.08 6.27 17.18
CA ALA A 320 8.13 6.26 16.18
C ALA A 320 8.23 7.61 15.50
N ALA A 321 9.45 8.14 15.34
CA ALA A 321 9.68 9.45 14.74
C ALA A 321 10.87 9.45 13.78
N ALA A 322 10.70 10.15 12.66
CA ALA A 322 11.78 10.54 11.76
C ALA A 322 12.16 11.99 12.07
N LEU A 323 13.42 12.20 12.46
CA LEU A 323 13.93 13.50 12.89
C LEU A 323 14.18 14.41 11.68
N ALA A 324 14.00 15.72 11.87
CA ALA A 324 14.46 16.70 10.90
C ALA A 324 16.00 16.79 10.92
N PRO A 325 16.65 17.20 9.80
CA PRO A 325 18.09 17.32 9.74
C PRO A 325 18.67 18.18 10.87
N GLY A 326 19.69 17.67 11.56
CA GLY A 326 20.38 18.39 12.64
C GLY A 326 19.67 18.43 14.00
N VAL A 327 18.53 17.76 14.13
CA VAL A 327 17.80 17.64 15.41
C VAL A 327 18.37 16.47 16.22
N GLU A 328 18.59 16.70 17.49
CA GLU A 328 19.15 15.68 18.40
C GLU A 328 18.06 14.70 18.86
N HIS A 329 18.36 13.40 18.82
CA HIS A 329 17.44 12.34 19.27
C HIS A 329 16.92 12.59 20.69
N ARG A 330 17.79 13.08 21.58
CA ARG A 330 17.43 13.35 22.96
C ARG A 330 16.32 14.37 23.11
N GLU A 331 16.36 15.42 22.30
CA GLU A 331 15.35 16.48 22.30
C GLU A 331 13.97 15.95 21.94
N VAL A 332 13.89 15.08 20.91
CA VAL A 332 12.62 14.47 20.46
C VAL A 332 12.13 13.45 21.49
N GLU A 333 13.01 12.62 22.02
CA GLU A 333 12.68 11.67 23.08
C GLU A 333 12.11 12.34 24.32
N ASP A 334 12.79 13.40 24.82
CA ASP A 334 12.36 14.14 26.00
C ASP A 334 10.98 14.77 25.77
N ALA A 335 10.72 15.33 24.59
CA ALA A 335 9.42 15.90 24.21
C ALA A 335 8.29 14.82 24.20
N ILE A 336 8.56 13.62 23.67
CA ILE A 336 7.59 12.50 23.68
C ILE A 336 7.29 12.09 25.12
N ARG A 337 8.32 11.91 25.95
CA ARG A 337 8.18 11.55 27.38
C ARG A 337 7.37 12.61 28.16
N GLU A 338 7.58 13.89 27.88
CA GLU A 338 6.84 14.97 28.51
C GLU A 338 5.35 14.96 28.15
N GLU A 339 4.98 14.68 26.88
CA GLU A 339 3.59 14.57 26.46
C GLU A 339 2.90 13.34 27.08
N ILE A 340 3.56 12.20 27.11
CA ILE A 340 3.05 11.02 27.82
C ILE A 340 2.90 11.32 29.31
N GLY A 341 3.90 11.99 29.90
CA GLY A 341 3.85 12.45 31.29
C GLY A 341 2.72 13.46 31.55
N ALA A 342 2.36 14.30 30.60
CA ALA A 342 1.23 15.20 30.69
C ALA A 342 -0.10 14.43 30.74
N VAL A 343 -0.31 13.45 29.88
CA VAL A 343 -1.50 12.57 29.93
C VAL A 343 -1.59 11.81 31.25
N ARG A 344 -0.47 11.29 31.77
CA ARG A 344 -0.44 10.61 33.09
C ARG A 344 -0.86 11.49 34.25
N ARG A 345 -0.70 12.82 34.14
CA ARG A 345 -1.04 13.77 35.21
C ARG A 345 -2.44 14.38 35.10
N SER A 346 -2.95 14.48 33.85
CA SER A 346 -4.21 15.14 33.57
C SER A 346 -4.88 14.51 32.35
N PRO A 347 -6.18 14.21 32.40
CA PRO A 347 -6.90 13.66 31.28
C PRO A 347 -6.88 14.60 30.05
N PRO A 348 -6.96 14.06 28.82
CA PRO A 348 -7.20 14.85 27.62
C PRO A 348 -8.50 15.66 27.73
N GLY A 349 -8.56 16.79 27.01
CA GLY A 349 -9.78 17.58 26.92
C GLY A 349 -10.93 16.81 26.25
N ALA A 350 -12.16 17.17 26.60
CA ALA A 350 -13.35 16.49 26.03
C ALA A 350 -13.37 16.56 24.48
N ASP A 351 -12.99 17.70 23.89
CA ASP A 351 -12.93 17.87 22.43
C ASP A 351 -11.84 17.01 21.79
N GLU A 352 -10.70 16.83 22.46
CA GLU A 352 -9.59 16.01 22.00
C GLU A 352 -9.97 14.52 21.98
N LEU A 353 -10.62 14.05 23.03
CA LEU A 353 -11.16 12.67 23.09
C LEU A 353 -12.26 12.44 22.07
N ALA A 354 -13.20 13.38 21.93
CA ALA A 354 -14.29 13.27 20.97
C ALA A 354 -13.75 13.17 19.53
N ARG A 355 -12.79 13.99 19.17
CA ARG A 355 -12.13 13.96 17.86
C ARG A 355 -11.45 12.62 17.58
N ALA A 356 -10.67 12.10 18.54
CA ALA A 356 -10.02 10.80 18.38
C ALA A 356 -11.06 9.67 18.12
N LYS A 357 -12.16 9.65 18.85
CA LYS A 357 -13.25 8.68 18.67
C LYS A 357 -13.95 8.83 17.30
N ILE A 358 -14.15 10.07 16.82
CA ILE A 358 -14.76 10.33 15.50
C ILE A 358 -13.85 9.81 14.37
N GLN A 359 -12.55 10.10 14.44
CA GLN A 359 -11.58 9.58 13.46
C GLN A 359 -11.59 8.05 13.42
N MET A 360 -11.47 7.40 14.56
CA MET A 360 -11.53 5.93 14.65
C MET A 360 -12.86 5.35 14.12
N ARG A 361 -13.99 6.01 14.39
CA ARG A 361 -15.30 5.64 13.84
C ARG A 361 -15.31 5.70 12.31
N THR A 362 -14.73 6.74 11.75
CA THR A 362 -14.66 6.90 10.28
C THR A 362 -13.76 5.84 9.65
N ASP A 363 -12.59 5.59 10.22
CA ASP A 363 -11.67 4.56 9.74
C ASP A 363 -12.30 3.16 9.79
N LEU A 364 -13.02 2.83 10.84
CA LEU A 364 -13.79 1.59 10.95
C LEU A 364 -14.90 1.47 9.90
N ALA A 365 -15.58 2.58 9.55
CA ALA A 365 -16.56 2.57 8.47
C ALA A 365 -15.90 2.26 7.12
N PHE A 366 -14.69 2.76 6.87
CA PHE A 366 -13.91 2.41 5.67
C PHE A 366 -13.42 0.96 5.70
N HIS A 367 -12.95 0.44 6.84
CA HIS A 367 -12.57 -0.97 6.98
C HIS A 367 -13.73 -1.93 6.71
N ARG A 368 -14.97 -1.49 6.85
CA ARG A 368 -16.18 -2.27 6.53
C ARG A 368 -16.71 -2.02 5.11
N SER A 369 -16.03 -1.23 4.29
CA SER A 369 -16.54 -0.78 2.98
C SER A 369 -16.30 -1.79 1.84
N SER A 370 -15.47 -2.81 2.04
CA SER A 370 -15.20 -3.82 1.00
C SER A 370 -14.87 -5.20 1.59
N PRO A 371 -15.16 -6.28 0.83
CA PRO A 371 -14.81 -7.65 1.26
C PRO A 371 -13.34 -7.83 1.61
N ALA A 372 -12.43 -7.22 0.87
CA ALA A 372 -10.99 -7.30 1.11
C ALA A 372 -10.58 -6.68 2.47
N GLN A 373 -11.11 -5.50 2.79
CA GLN A 373 -10.80 -4.81 4.05
C GLN A 373 -11.40 -5.53 5.25
N ILE A 374 -12.65 -6.02 5.13
CA ILE A 374 -13.30 -6.83 6.15
C ILE A 374 -12.50 -8.12 6.39
N LEU A 375 -12.08 -8.80 5.32
CA LEU A 375 -11.27 -10.02 5.39
C LEU A 375 -9.96 -9.78 6.13
N SER A 376 -9.26 -8.69 5.81
CA SER A 376 -8.00 -8.29 6.48
C SER A 376 -8.23 -8.03 7.98
N ALA A 377 -9.24 -7.26 8.34
CA ALA A 377 -9.54 -6.93 9.75
C ALA A 377 -9.97 -8.17 10.56
N LEU A 378 -10.78 -9.06 9.97
CA LEU A 378 -11.14 -10.33 10.60
C LEU A 378 -9.92 -11.25 10.77
N THR A 379 -8.99 -11.27 9.81
CA THR A 379 -7.73 -12.03 9.89
C THR A 379 -6.95 -11.65 11.13
N GLU A 380 -6.76 -10.36 11.39
CA GLU A 380 -6.05 -9.88 12.58
C GLU A 380 -6.80 -10.21 13.87
N SER A 381 -8.12 -10.06 13.89
CA SER A 381 -8.95 -10.39 15.06
C SER A 381 -8.94 -11.90 15.38
N VAL A 382 -8.92 -12.76 14.38
CA VAL A 382 -8.73 -14.22 14.53
C VAL A 382 -7.34 -14.54 15.10
N ALA A 383 -6.32 -13.84 14.62
CA ALA A 383 -4.94 -14.00 15.10
C ALA A 383 -4.79 -13.62 16.58
N MET A 384 -5.43 -12.53 17.00
CA MET A 384 -5.49 -12.11 18.40
C MET A 384 -6.19 -13.11 19.35
N GLY A 385 -7.06 -13.99 18.80
CA GLY A 385 -7.76 -15.02 19.53
C GLY A 385 -9.27 -14.80 19.74
N ASP A 386 -9.83 -13.65 19.31
CA ASP A 386 -11.27 -13.39 19.33
C ASP A 386 -11.72 -12.54 18.13
N TRP A 387 -12.33 -13.19 17.15
CA TRP A 387 -12.85 -12.52 15.95
C TRP A 387 -13.91 -11.44 16.25
N ARG A 388 -14.58 -11.52 17.41
CA ARG A 388 -15.62 -10.55 17.82
C ARG A 388 -15.05 -9.17 18.11
N ARG A 389 -13.73 -9.08 18.22
CA ARG A 389 -13.03 -7.82 18.47
C ARG A 389 -13.35 -6.80 17.38
N PHE A 390 -13.24 -7.17 16.10
CA PHE A 390 -13.49 -6.27 14.98
C PHE A 390 -14.95 -5.79 14.89
N PRO A 391 -16.00 -6.65 14.92
CA PRO A 391 -17.38 -6.18 14.96
C PRO A 391 -17.71 -5.26 16.15
N ARG A 392 -17.09 -5.49 17.32
CA ARG A 392 -17.34 -4.71 18.54
C ARG A 392 -16.44 -3.49 18.72
N GLU A 393 -15.48 -3.28 17.88
CA GLU A 393 -14.45 -2.25 18.08
C GLU A 393 -15.06 -0.86 18.27
N LEU A 394 -16.06 -0.49 17.47
CA LEU A 394 -16.75 0.78 17.59
C LEU A 394 -17.47 0.93 18.95
N GLU A 395 -18.15 -0.12 19.42
CA GLU A 395 -18.76 -0.16 20.73
C GLU A 395 -17.72 0.07 21.82
N LEU A 396 -16.63 -0.69 21.79
CA LEU A 396 -15.56 -0.65 22.78
C LEU A 396 -14.86 0.71 22.82
N VAL A 397 -14.53 1.30 21.66
CA VAL A 397 -13.93 2.63 21.57
C VAL A 397 -14.88 3.72 22.08
N SER A 398 -16.20 3.60 21.82
CA SER A 398 -17.18 4.60 22.25
C SER A 398 -17.29 4.72 23.78
N THR A 399 -17.04 3.64 24.52
CA THR A 399 -17.14 3.59 25.99
C THR A 399 -15.90 4.13 26.73
N VAL A 400 -14.79 4.39 26.03
CA VAL A 400 -13.55 4.88 26.65
C VAL A 400 -13.74 6.30 27.19
N GLU A 401 -13.41 6.52 28.45
CA GLU A 401 -13.44 7.82 29.11
C GLU A 401 -12.04 8.44 29.22
N ALA A 402 -11.95 9.75 29.46
CA ALA A 402 -10.67 10.46 29.52
C ALA A 402 -9.77 9.96 30.68
N GLU A 403 -10.37 9.54 31.78
CA GLU A 403 -9.72 8.94 32.94
C GLU A 403 -9.09 7.57 32.61
N ASP A 404 -9.67 6.82 31.66
CA ASP A 404 -9.07 5.56 31.21
C ASP A 404 -7.73 5.80 30.54
N LEU A 405 -7.58 6.90 29.76
CA LEU A 405 -6.32 7.25 29.13
C LEU A 405 -5.22 7.58 30.16
N VAL A 406 -5.59 8.27 31.26
CA VAL A 406 -4.69 8.51 32.39
C VAL A 406 -4.27 7.20 33.05
N ARG A 407 -5.23 6.31 33.29
CA ARG A 407 -5.02 5.02 33.94
C ARG A 407 -4.09 4.13 33.10
N VAL A 408 -4.36 3.97 31.79
CA VAL A 408 -3.53 3.10 30.94
C VAL A 408 -2.14 3.72 30.69
N ALA A 409 -2.03 5.04 30.52
CA ALA A 409 -0.74 5.70 30.44
C ALA A 409 0.07 5.53 31.73
N GLY A 410 -0.59 5.59 32.89
CA GLY A 410 0.04 5.38 34.19
C GLY A 410 0.49 3.93 34.44
N ASN A 411 -0.28 2.95 33.98
CA ASN A 411 0.00 1.54 34.16
C ASN A 411 1.07 1.02 33.20
N TYR A 412 1.08 1.47 31.95
CA TYR A 412 1.87 0.86 30.88
C TYR A 412 3.02 1.74 30.38
N LEU A 413 2.81 3.06 30.18
CA LEU A 413 3.80 3.94 29.58
C LEU A 413 4.70 4.58 30.63
N THR A 414 5.42 3.74 31.38
CA THR A 414 6.33 4.18 32.47
C THR A 414 7.78 4.09 32.03
N ASP A 415 8.68 4.90 32.61
CA ASP A 415 10.09 4.87 32.29
C ASP A 415 10.75 3.51 32.57
N GLN A 416 10.23 2.77 33.57
CA GLN A 416 10.75 1.43 33.91
C GLN A 416 10.44 0.38 32.86
N ARG A 417 9.38 0.59 32.05
CA ARG A 417 8.93 -0.33 30.99
C ARG A 417 9.33 0.13 29.58
N LEU A 418 10.11 1.20 29.49
CA LEU A 418 10.56 1.76 28.22
C LEU A 418 11.74 0.97 27.65
N THR A 419 11.65 0.67 26.36
CA THR A 419 12.77 0.33 25.49
C THR A 419 12.92 1.42 24.45
N ALA A 420 14.06 2.14 24.46
CA ALA A 420 14.35 3.25 23.58
C ALA A 420 15.42 2.86 22.55
N GLY A 421 15.12 3.06 21.27
CA GLY A 421 16.02 2.80 20.16
C GLY A 421 16.29 4.05 19.35
N TRP A 422 17.55 4.28 19.01
CA TRP A 422 17.99 5.37 18.15
C TRP A 422 18.72 4.82 16.94
N PHE A 423 18.33 5.32 15.77
CA PHE A 423 19.13 5.19 14.56
C PHE A 423 19.91 6.48 14.38
N VAL A 424 21.22 6.41 14.56
CA VAL A 424 22.14 7.54 14.53
C VAL A 424 22.87 7.52 13.19
N PRO A 425 22.62 8.48 12.30
CA PRO A 425 23.26 8.54 10.99
C PRO A 425 24.75 8.82 11.11
N GLU A 426 25.56 8.09 10.34
CA GLU A 426 26.97 8.34 10.15
C GLU A 426 27.18 8.81 8.70
N SER A 427 27.74 10.01 8.50
CA SER A 427 27.91 10.60 7.15
C SER A 427 28.99 9.94 6.33
N PRO A 428 28.91 9.89 4.98
CA PRO A 428 27.76 9.87 4.11
C PRO A 428 27.60 8.55 3.33
N GLY A 429 26.42 8.23 2.99
CA GLY A 429 26.06 7.24 1.97
C GLY A 429 24.75 6.61 2.29
N GLY A 430 23.90 6.91 1.64
CA GLY A 430 22.59 7.11 1.25
C GLY A 430 21.82 5.87 0.89
N GLY A 431 20.52 5.88 1.04
CA GLY A 431 19.65 4.87 0.75
C GLY A 431 18.21 4.88 0.69
N ALA A 432 17.52 4.12 0.25
CA ALA A 432 16.46 3.91 -0.66
C ALA A 432 15.13 3.37 -0.14
N ARG A 433 14.13 3.29 -0.98
CA ARG A 433 12.72 3.15 -0.62
C ARG A 433 11.86 2.24 -1.49
N THR A 434 10.72 1.86 -0.93
CA THR A 434 9.74 0.85 -1.38
C THR A 434 8.40 1.35 -1.85
N ALA A 435 7.64 0.50 -2.52
CA ALA A 435 6.36 0.75 -3.16
C ALA A 435 5.20 -0.11 -2.61
N SER A 436 3.98 0.30 -2.90
CA SER A 436 2.70 -0.16 -2.34
C SER A 436 1.85 -1.01 -3.28
N PRO A 437 0.80 -1.66 -2.76
CA PRO A 437 0.00 -2.67 -3.46
C PRO A 437 -1.30 -2.17 -4.11
N LYS A 438 -2.03 -3.04 -4.76
CA LYS A 438 -3.11 -2.80 -5.71
C LYS A 438 -4.46 -3.42 -5.39
N PRO A 439 -5.49 -3.02 -6.10
CA PRO A 439 -6.90 -3.23 -5.80
C PRO A 439 -7.63 -4.19 -6.74
N HIS A 440 -8.88 -4.38 -6.46
CA HIS A 440 -9.75 -5.38 -7.03
C HIS A 440 -11.12 -4.92 -7.51
N PRO A 441 -11.76 -5.68 -8.39
CA PRO A 441 -12.98 -5.37 -9.10
C PRO A 441 -14.27 -6.04 -8.70
N CYS A 442 -15.36 -5.49 -9.22
CA CYS A 442 -16.72 -5.85 -8.94
C CYS A 442 -17.60 -5.87 -10.20
N HIS A 443 -18.57 -6.77 -10.24
CA HIS A 443 -19.66 -6.72 -11.18
C HIS A 443 -20.83 -5.92 -10.65
N LEU A 444 -21.16 -4.82 -11.31
CA LEU A 444 -22.41 -4.09 -11.08
C LEU A 444 -23.51 -4.69 -11.95
N ARG A 445 -24.70 -4.89 -11.38
CA ARG A 445 -25.86 -5.47 -12.07
C ARG A 445 -26.42 -4.62 -13.23
N ALA A 446 -26.01 -3.36 -13.36
CA ALA A 446 -26.33 -2.47 -14.47
C ALA A 446 -25.06 -1.74 -14.95
N PRO A 447 -24.94 -1.46 -16.27
CA PRO A 447 -23.81 -0.74 -16.84
C PRO A 447 -23.54 0.61 -16.19
N PHE A 448 -22.30 1.05 -16.15
CA PHE A 448 -21.92 2.39 -15.66
C PHE A 448 -22.61 3.49 -16.47
N ALA A 449 -22.75 3.31 -17.79
CA ALA A 449 -23.43 4.23 -18.66
C ALA A 449 -24.89 4.52 -18.25
N GLU A 450 -25.54 3.60 -17.55
CA GLU A 450 -26.92 3.75 -17.07
C GLU A 450 -27.01 4.31 -15.64
N ARG A 451 -25.93 4.21 -14.86
CA ARG A 451 -25.91 4.52 -13.44
C ARG A 451 -25.16 5.80 -13.11
N VAL A 452 -24.14 6.14 -13.89
CA VAL A 452 -23.34 7.35 -13.71
C VAL A 452 -24.02 8.52 -14.39
N VAL A 453 -24.31 9.54 -13.62
CA VAL A 453 -24.79 10.82 -14.16
C VAL A 453 -23.58 11.71 -14.43
N VAL A 454 -23.36 12.05 -15.71
CA VAL A 454 -22.30 13.00 -16.11
C VAL A 454 -22.94 14.34 -16.43
N HIS A 455 -22.40 15.41 -15.87
CA HIS A 455 -22.81 16.78 -16.12
C HIS A 455 -21.60 17.59 -16.61
N ASP A 456 -21.73 18.09 -17.86
CA ASP A 456 -20.76 19.03 -18.44
C ASP A 456 -21.21 20.45 -18.08
N HIS A 457 -20.45 21.10 -17.18
CA HIS A 457 -20.78 22.46 -16.73
C HIS A 457 -20.37 23.53 -17.77
N PRO A 458 -21.11 24.67 -17.92
CA PRO A 458 -20.77 25.73 -18.90
C PRO A 458 -19.35 26.31 -18.73
N SER A 459 -18.73 26.22 -17.57
CA SER A 459 -17.33 26.61 -17.36
C SER A 459 -16.31 25.71 -18.02
N GLY A 460 -16.68 24.50 -18.48
CA GLY A 460 -15.80 23.44 -18.94
C GLY A 460 -15.55 22.33 -17.91
N ALA A 461 -15.95 22.52 -16.65
CA ALA A 461 -15.84 21.47 -15.64
C ALA A 461 -16.74 20.27 -15.95
N ARG A 462 -16.29 19.07 -15.61
CA ARG A 462 -17.04 17.83 -15.79
C ARG A 462 -17.27 17.17 -14.44
N ILE A 463 -18.52 16.83 -14.14
CA ILE A 463 -18.92 16.20 -12.87
C ILE A 463 -19.54 14.83 -13.19
N ALA A 464 -18.98 13.76 -12.65
CA ALA A 464 -19.55 12.42 -12.70
C ALA A 464 -20.06 12.02 -11.31
N VAL A 465 -21.27 11.49 -11.21
CA VAL A 465 -21.85 11.07 -9.94
C VAL A 465 -22.39 9.64 -10.04
N LEU A 466 -22.02 8.79 -9.10
CA LEU A 466 -22.57 7.45 -8.93
C LEU A 466 -23.12 7.28 -7.51
N GLY A 467 -24.44 7.14 -7.40
CA GLY A 467 -25.11 6.76 -6.15
C GLY A 467 -24.80 5.30 -5.77
N ASN A 468 -24.28 5.07 -4.56
CA ASN A 468 -24.00 3.75 -3.99
C ASN A 468 -24.51 3.69 -2.54
N PRO A 469 -25.75 3.25 -2.30
CA PRO A 469 -26.39 3.28 -0.97
C PRO A 469 -25.94 2.14 -0.06
N TYR A 470 -25.04 1.27 -0.49
CA TYR A 470 -24.61 0.09 0.28
C TYR A 470 -23.51 0.37 1.30
N ALA A 471 -22.82 1.51 1.20
CA ALA A 471 -21.85 1.94 2.18
C ALA A 471 -22.17 3.38 2.62
N PRO A 472 -22.24 3.70 3.92
CA PRO A 472 -22.58 5.03 4.43
C PRO A 472 -21.41 6.01 4.26
N THR A 473 -20.62 5.85 3.21
CA THR A 473 -19.42 6.65 2.90
C THR A 473 -19.55 7.34 1.56
N VAL A 474 -18.81 8.43 1.41
CA VAL A 474 -18.66 9.13 0.14
C VAL A 474 -17.19 9.37 -0.18
N THR A 475 -16.83 9.20 -1.43
CA THR A 475 -15.53 9.57 -1.98
C THR A 475 -15.72 10.60 -3.08
N VAL A 476 -15.02 11.70 -2.96
CA VAL A 476 -14.86 12.74 -3.98
C VAL A 476 -13.45 12.65 -4.52
N ALA A 477 -13.28 12.46 -5.80
CA ALA A 477 -11.97 12.47 -6.45
C ALA A 477 -12.00 13.38 -7.69
N GLY A 478 -10.86 13.99 -7.99
CA GLY A 478 -10.80 14.84 -9.19
C GLY A 478 -9.39 15.28 -9.55
N THR A 479 -9.31 15.93 -10.71
CA THR A 479 -8.09 16.56 -11.23
C THR A 479 -8.37 17.93 -11.81
N LEU A 480 -7.34 18.75 -11.83
CA LEU A 480 -7.32 19.99 -12.61
C LEU A 480 -5.94 20.19 -13.26
N GLN A 481 -5.90 20.98 -14.37
CA GLN A 481 -4.65 21.23 -15.10
C GLN A 481 -3.83 22.34 -14.43
N ALA A 482 -3.06 21.98 -13.41
CA ALA A 482 -2.12 22.87 -12.73
C ALA A 482 -0.82 22.15 -12.34
N GLY A 483 -0.46 21.13 -13.10
CA GLY A 483 0.76 20.37 -12.83
C GLY A 483 2.03 21.05 -13.36
N LEU A 484 3.12 20.32 -13.29
CA LEU A 484 4.49 20.76 -13.64
C LEU A 484 4.55 21.32 -15.08
N ALA A 485 3.81 20.72 -16.01
CA ALA A 485 3.75 21.14 -17.41
C ALA A 485 3.09 22.54 -17.61
N CYS A 486 2.48 23.08 -16.57
CA CYS A 486 1.90 24.43 -16.57
C CYS A 486 2.86 25.50 -16.00
N ALA A 487 4.09 25.10 -15.59
CA ALA A 487 5.07 26.05 -15.08
C ALA A 487 5.65 26.90 -16.23
N ALA A 488 5.31 28.18 -16.26
CA ALA A 488 5.92 29.15 -17.17
C ALA A 488 7.39 29.36 -16.81
N ASP A 489 8.21 29.67 -17.82
CA ASP A 489 9.61 30.15 -17.66
C ASP A 489 10.53 29.24 -16.82
N GLY A 490 10.25 27.94 -16.77
CA GLY A 490 11.11 26.97 -16.10
C GLY A 490 11.09 27.00 -14.56
N ARG A 491 10.11 27.64 -13.93
CA ARG A 491 9.94 27.65 -12.47
C ARG A 491 9.25 26.38 -11.97
N TRP A 492 9.93 25.25 -12.15
CA TRP A 492 9.38 23.92 -11.99
C TRP A 492 8.95 23.53 -10.56
N SER A 493 9.52 24.17 -9.52
CA SER A 493 9.13 23.87 -8.13
C SER A 493 7.83 24.56 -7.70
N VAL A 494 7.37 25.60 -8.45
CA VAL A 494 6.19 26.39 -8.10
C VAL A 494 4.90 25.57 -8.10
N PRO A 495 4.56 24.76 -9.12
CA PRO A 495 3.31 23.97 -9.13
C PRO A 495 3.20 23.00 -7.95
N GLY A 496 4.29 22.30 -7.63
CA GLY A 496 4.32 21.35 -6.53
C GLY A 496 4.14 22.03 -5.17
N LEU A 497 4.87 23.14 -4.94
CA LEU A 497 4.74 23.93 -3.71
C LEU A 497 3.37 24.60 -3.62
N ALA A 498 2.81 25.09 -4.72
CA ALA A 498 1.47 25.68 -4.71
C ALA A 498 0.41 24.64 -4.30
N ALA A 499 0.44 23.44 -4.89
CA ALA A 499 -0.47 22.36 -4.51
C ALA A 499 -0.32 21.96 -3.03
N ALA A 500 0.92 21.84 -2.53
CA ALA A 500 1.20 21.46 -1.16
C ALA A 500 0.87 22.56 -0.14
N MET A 501 0.63 23.79 -0.58
CA MET A 501 0.26 24.94 0.27
C MET A 501 -1.25 25.21 0.31
N LEU A 502 -2.08 24.52 -0.50
CA LEU A 502 -3.51 24.83 -0.59
C LEU A 502 -4.25 24.61 0.74
N ASP A 503 -3.86 23.62 1.49
CA ASP A 503 -4.42 23.24 2.80
C ASP A 503 -3.68 23.87 4.00
N LYS A 504 -2.67 24.76 3.75
CA LYS A 504 -1.87 25.36 4.83
C LYS A 504 -2.45 26.70 5.32
N GLY A 505 -3.49 27.17 4.71
CA GLY A 505 -4.25 28.35 5.09
C GLY A 505 -5.16 28.81 3.96
N THR A 506 -6.41 29.09 4.29
CA THR A 506 -7.42 29.60 3.38
C THR A 506 -7.97 30.94 3.88
N ARG A 507 -8.90 31.52 3.15
CA ARG A 507 -9.56 32.74 3.59
C ARG A 507 -10.36 32.56 4.88
N ARG A 508 -10.90 31.31 5.13
CA ARG A 508 -11.74 31.02 6.30
C ARG A 508 -10.98 30.40 7.45
N PHE A 509 -9.91 29.71 7.16
CA PHE A 509 -9.19 28.88 8.14
C PHE A 509 -7.69 29.12 8.05
N ASP A 510 -7.03 29.23 9.19
CA ASP A 510 -5.61 28.93 9.28
C ASP A 510 -5.38 27.40 9.20
N ARG A 511 -4.14 26.98 9.14
CA ARG A 511 -3.80 25.57 8.99
C ARG A 511 -4.40 24.68 10.08
N MET A 512 -4.29 25.12 11.34
CA MET A 512 -4.79 24.34 12.49
C MET A 512 -6.31 24.36 12.57
N GLY A 513 -6.96 25.45 12.16
CA GLY A 513 -8.40 25.57 12.07
C GLY A 513 -8.97 24.63 11.00
N LEU A 514 -8.31 24.54 9.84
CA LEU A 514 -8.71 23.59 8.78
C LEU A 514 -8.52 22.13 9.24
N ALA A 515 -7.39 21.83 9.87
CA ALA A 515 -7.14 20.48 10.37
C ALA A 515 -8.19 20.05 11.41
N ARG A 516 -8.55 20.96 12.34
CA ARG A 516 -9.63 20.67 13.31
C ARG A 516 -10.96 20.44 12.61
N GLU A 517 -11.32 21.28 11.64
CA GLU A 517 -12.58 21.14 10.89
C GLU A 517 -12.66 19.80 10.17
N LEU A 518 -11.57 19.32 9.59
CA LEU A 518 -11.50 18.00 8.96
C LEU A 518 -11.60 16.88 10.01
N GLU A 519 -10.79 16.94 11.06
CA GLU A 519 -10.69 15.88 12.06
C GLU A 519 -11.91 15.80 12.98
N ASP A 520 -12.52 16.94 13.35
CA ASP A 520 -13.76 16.99 14.18
C ASP A 520 -14.96 16.34 13.44
N HIS A 521 -14.89 16.18 12.12
CA HIS A 521 -15.90 15.53 11.28
C HIS A 521 -15.44 14.20 10.66
N GLY A 522 -14.24 13.71 11.01
CA GLY A 522 -13.67 12.47 10.48
C GLY A 522 -13.42 12.53 8.97
N LEU A 523 -13.09 13.71 8.44
CA LEU A 523 -12.87 13.91 7.02
C LEU A 523 -11.39 13.73 6.67
N GLN A 524 -11.12 13.06 5.56
CA GLN A 524 -9.81 13.03 4.95
C GLN A 524 -9.85 13.84 3.65
N LEU A 525 -8.89 14.75 3.48
CA LEU A 525 -8.78 15.56 2.26
C LEU A 525 -7.32 15.69 1.89
N THR A 526 -7.00 15.40 0.64
CA THR A 526 -5.64 15.51 0.09
C THR A 526 -5.65 16.23 -1.24
N VAL A 527 -4.61 17.05 -1.46
CA VAL A 527 -4.32 17.67 -2.76
C VAL A 527 -2.86 17.43 -3.07
N SER A 528 -2.55 16.96 -4.26
CA SER A 528 -1.18 16.65 -4.64
C SER A 528 -0.89 16.94 -6.12
N ALA A 529 0.32 17.42 -6.39
CA ALA A 529 0.90 17.44 -7.71
C ALA A 529 1.88 16.26 -7.84
N SER A 530 1.59 15.33 -8.72
CA SER A 530 2.41 14.13 -8.91
C SER A 530 3.43 14.30 -10.03
N GLY A 531 4.67 13.87 -9.81
CA GLY A 531 5.68 13.78 -10.86
C GLY A 531 5.34 12.76 -11.96
N SER A 532 4.52 11.75 -11.66
CA SER A 532 4.03 10.77 -12.65
C SER A 532 2.84 11.29 -13.47
N ALA A 533 2.17 12.35 -13.02
CA ALA A 533 1.11 13.05 -13.75
C ALA A 533 1.45 14.56 -13.87
N PRO A 534 2.50 14.92 -14.64
CA PRO A 534 3.07 16.26 -14.59
C PRO A 534 2.17 17.36 -15.18
N THR A 535 1.03 17.00 -15.77
CA THR A 535 0.07 17.96 -16.31
C THR A 535 -1.04 18.35 -15.35
N THR A 536 -1.26 17.57 -14.28
CA THR A 536 -2.41 17.73 -13.38
C THR A 536 -2.02 17.83 -11.91
N VAL A 537 -2.88 18.48 -11.16
CA VAL A 537 -3.02 18.35 -9.72
C VAL A 537 -4.21 17.44 -9.46
N SER A 538 -4.04 16.46 -8.59
CA SER A 538 -5.11 15.56 -8.16
C SER A 538 -5.58 15.95 -6.76
N PHE A 539 -6.87 15.78 -6.51
CA PHE A 539 -7.46 15.94 -5.19
C PHE A 539 -8.38 14.78 -4.86
N SER A 540 -8.46 14.45 -3.60
CA SER A 540 -9.37 13.44 -3.08
C SER A 540 -9.88 13.86 -1.72
N ALA A 541 -11.17 13.62 -1.47
CA ALA A 541 -11.76 13.77 -0.14
C ALA A 541 -12.70 12.60 0.13
N GLN A 542 -12.75 12.17 1.39
CA GLN A 542 -13.61 11.07 1.82
C GLN A 542 -14.08 11.26 3.24
N GLY A 543 -15.23 10.67 3.56
CA GLY A 543 -15.87 10.73 4.86
C GLY A 543 -17.19 9.98 4.86
N LEU A 544 -17.99 10.17 5.92
CA LEU A 544 -19.35 9.66 5.96
C LEU A 544 -20.23 10.43 4.96
N ALA A 545 -21.24 9.78 4.38
CA ALA A 545 -22.09 10.36 3.34
C ALA A 545 -22.84 11.61 3.81
N GLU A 546 -23.23 11.66 5.09
CA GLU A 546 -23.88 12.82 5.74
C GLU A 546 -23.01 14.09 5.71
N GLU A 547 -21.68 13.93 5.64
CA GLU A 547 -20.71 15.03 5.62
C GLU A 547 -20.40 15.57 4.20
N LEU A 548 -21.02 15.02 3.15
CA LEU A 548 -20.76 15.48 1.78
C LEU A 548 -20.89 17.01 1.58
N PRO A 549 -21.90 17.71 2.16
CA PRO A 549 -21.97 19.17 2.05
C PRO A 549 -20.73 19.87 2.59
N ARG A 550 -20.18 19.39 3.70
CA ARG A 550 -18.96 19.91 4.32
C ARG A 550 -17.72 19.58 3.51
N ILE A 551 -17.60 18.34 3.05
CA ILE A 551 -16.52 17.92 2.13
C ILE A 551 -16.45 18.84 0.91
N ALA A 552 -17.60 19.11 0.27
CA ALA A 552 -17.66 20.01 -0.89
C ALA A 552 -17.22 21.42 -0.52
N ASP A 553 -17.68 21.97 0.62
CA ASP A 553 -17.33 23.33 1.06
C ASP A 553 -15.84 23.46 1.36
N LEU A 554 -15.24 22.50 2.06
CA LEU A 554 -13.83 22.54 2.41
C LEU A 554 -12.94 22.33 1.18
N LEU A 555 -13.28 21.38 0.32
CA LEU A 555 -12.56 21.16 -0.94
C LEU A 555 -12.56 22.41 -1.82
N LEU A 556 -13.71 23.04 -1.99
CA LEU A 556 -13.84 24.26 -2.79
C LEU A 556 -13.14 25.46 -2.15
N GLU A 557 -13.17 25.59 -0.82
CA GLU A 557 -12.45 26.63 -0.10
C GLU A 557 -10.92 26.49 -0.30
N ILE A 558 -10.39 25.27 -0.21
CA ILE A 558 -8.97 24.97 -0.43
C ILE A 558 -8.56 25.25 -1.88
N LEU A 559 -9.36 24.82 -2.85
CA LEU A 559 -9.05 24.98 -4.27
C LEU A 559 -9.18 26.42 -4.75
N GLN A 560 -10.08 27.22 -4.17
CA GLN A 560 -10.40 28.56 -4.66
C GLN A 560 -9.74 29.69 -3.88
N HIS A 561 -9.49 29.50 -2.57
CA HIS A 561 -9.17 30.58 -1.64
C HIS A 561 -7.95 30.33 -0.75
N PRO A 562 -6.86 29.71 -1.25
CA PRO A 562 -5.64 29.58 -0.46
C PRO A 562 -5.01 30.95 -0.24
N THR A 563 -4.40 31.13 0.94
CA THR A 563 -3.75 32.41 1.33
C THR A 563 -2.23 32.35 1.26
N PHE A 564 -1.64 31.17 1.17
CA PHE A 564 -0.21 30.93 1.09
C PHE A 564 0.53 31.65 2.24
N PRO A 565 0.28 31.32 3.52
CA PRO A 565 0.94 32.01 4.64
C PRO A 565 2.47 31.86 4.56
N PRO A 566 3.24 32.95 4.69
CA PRO A 566 4.71 32.87 4.58
C PRO A 566 5.34 31.92 5.59
N GLU A 567 4.85 31.87 6.81
CA GLU A 567 5.34 30.95 7.86
C GLU A 567 5.17 29.50 7.49
N GLU A 568 4.02 29.14 6.89
CA GLU A 568 3.75 27.78 6.42
C GLU A 568 4.59 27.43 5.18
N LEU A 569 4.89 28.39 4.33
CA LEU A 569 5.81 28.22 3.19
C LEU A 569 7.23 27.90 3.68
N GLU A 570 7.72 28.57 4.72
CA GLU A 570 9.04 28.25 5.29
C GLU A 570 9.07 26.82 5.87
N LYS A 571 8.06 26.44 6.64
CA LYS A 571 7.94 25.06 7.17
C LYS A 571 7.85 24.02 6.06
N LEU A 572 7.10 24.30 5.00
CA LEU A 572 7.01 23.40 3.83
C LEU A 572 8.37 23.31 3.13
N ARG A 573 9.06 24.43 2.96
CA ARG A 573 10.39 24.46 2.34
C ARG A 573 11.37 23.58 3.08
N GLU A 574 11.46 23.69 4.41
CA GLU A 574 12.33 22.85 5.24
C GLU A 574 12.00 21.37 5.09
N ARG A 575 10.71 21.00 5.08
CA ARG A 575 10.27 19.60 4.84
C ARG A 575 10.63 19.10 3.45
N VAL A 576 10.45 19.91 2.41
CA VAL A 576 10.81 19.54 1.04
C VAL A 576 12.33 19.36 0.92
N LEU A 577 13.14 20.23 1.52
CA LEU A 577 14.58 20.08 1.55
C LEU A 577 15.01 18.81 2.30
N GLY A 578 14.41 18.51 3.44
CA GLY A 578 14.60 17.23 4.16
C GLY A 578 14.22 16.02 3.32
N GLY A 579 13.15 16.11 2.51
CA GLY A 579 12.78 15.10 1.55
C GLY A 579 13.79 14.92 0.42
N LEU A 580 14.42 16.00 -0.07
CA LEU A 580 15.48 15.94 -1.07
C LEU A 580 16.75 15.29 -0.52
N VAL A 581 17.06 15.52 0.75
CA VAL A 581 18.15 14.83 1.46
C VAL A 581 17.88 13.33 1.47
N ARG A 582 16.68 12.90 1.85
CA ARG A 582 16.28 11.47 1.81
C ARG A 582 16.38 10.90 0.39
N GLU A 583 15.93 11.63 -0.63
CA GLU A 583 15.97 11.17 -2.02
C GLU A 583 17.40 10.89 -2.52
N ARG A 584 18.45 11.56 -1.99
CA ARG A 584 19.85 11.21 -2.30
C ARG A 584 20.19 9.79 -1.86
N GLU A 585 19.54 9.33 -0.84
CA GLU A 585 19.75 8.02 -0.22
C GLU A 585 18.94 6.90 -0.86
N GLU A 586 17.93 7.20 -1.62
CA GLU A 586 17.03 6.22 -2.23
C GLU A 586 17.59 5.67 -3.55
N THR A 587 18.12 4.44 -3.56
CA THR A 587 18.73 3.81 -4.74
C THR A 587 17.77 3.78 -5.93
N HIS A 588 16.49 3.39 -5.71
CA HIS A 588 15.49 3.42 -6.77
C HIS A 588 15.24 4.84 -7.30
N ALA A 589 15.16 5.84 -6.41
CA ALA A 589 14.96 7.23 -6.80
C ALA A 589 16.16 7.78 -7.60
N GLN A 590 17.40 7.39 -7.23
CA GLN A 590 18.61 7.75 -7.95
C GLN A 590 18.66 7.10 -9.34
N ALA A 591 18.37 5.79 -9.42
CA ALA A 591 18.31 5.08 -10.70
C ALA A 591 17.21 5.67 -11.61
N TYR A 592 16.00 5.95 -11.09
CA TYR A 592 14.92 6.55 -11.87
C TYR A 592 15.24 7.99 -12.32
N ALA A 593 15.87 8.78 -11.47
CA ALA A 593 16.29 10.13 -11.83
C ALA A 593 17.33 10.13 -12.95
N ALA A 594 18.30 9.22 -12.89
CA ALA A 594 19.27 9.03 -13.95
C ALA A 594 18.60 8.59 -15.27
N LEU A 595 17.72 7.57 -15.21
CA LEU A 595 16.96 7.11 -16.36
C LEU A 595 16.23 8.27 -17.06
N THR A 596 15.47 9.06 -16.32
CA THR A 596 14.68 10.16 -16.88
C THR A 596 15.55 11.30 -17.40
N ARG A 597 16.73 11.55 -16.83
CA ARG A 597 17.71 12.51 -17.36
C ARG A 597 18.28 12.09 -18.70
N HIS A 598 18.44 10.79 -18.93
CA HIS A 598 18.86 10.27 -20.23
C HIS A 598 17.77 10.27 -21.29
N LEU A 599 16.52 10.04 -20.86
CA LEU A 599 15.39 9.90 -21.78
C LEU A 599 14.76 11.24 -22.21
N TYR A 600 14.88 12.27 -21.38
CA TYR A 600 14.21 13.55 -21.61
C TYR A 600 15.19 14.72 -21.52
N PRO A 601 15.06 15.76 -22.38
CA PRO A 601 15.90 16.96 -22.29
C PRO A 601 15.57 17.81 -21.05
N ALA A 602 16.53 18.62 -20.60
CA ALA A 602 16.43 19.40 -19.36
C ALA A 602 15.18 20.32 -19.24
N GLY A 603 14.59 20.72 -20.37
CA GLY A 603 13.34 21.51 -20.40
C GLY A 603 12.07 20.69 -20.44
N HIS A 604 12.14 19.38 -20.32
CA HIS A 604 10.97 18.50 -20.33
C HIS A 604 10.47 18.21 -18.91
N PRO A 605 9.14 18.20 -18.61
CA PRO A 605 8.62 18.02 -17.25
C PRO A 605 8.95 16.64 -16.65
N LEU A 606 9.23 15.63 -17.46
CA LEU A 606 9.66 14.30 -17.00
C LEU A 606 11.16 14.20 -16.77
N HIS A 607 11.97 15.22 -17.15
CA HIS A 607 13.39 15.25 -16.80
C HIS A 607 13.57 15.54 -15.32
N LYS A 608 13.93 14.53 -14.54
CA LYS A 608 14.17 14.73 -13.10
C LYS A 608 15.49 15.45 -12.86
N ARG A 609 15.39 16.74 -12.56
CA ARG A 609 16.53 17.65 -12.40
C ARG A 609 17.41 17.24 -11.21
N PRO A 610 18.73 17.51 -11.25
CA PRO A 610 19.62 17.27 -10.13
C PRO A 610 19.09 17.87 -8.80
N ILE A 611 19.32 17.17 -7.70
CA ILE A 611 18.83 17.56 -6.38
C ILE A 611 19.30 18.96 -6.02
N GLU A 612 20.56 19.32 -6.27
CA GLU A 612 21.15 20.64 -5.96
C GLU A 612 20.49 21.79 -6.74
N LEU A 613 19.98 21.50 -7.94
CA LEU A 613 19.18 22.48 -8.68
C LEU A 613 17.80 22.63 -8.08
N ARG A 614 17.16 21.54 -7.71
CA ARG A 614 15.83 21.54 -7.07
C ARG A 614 15.87 22.22 -5.70
N GLU A 615 16.93 22.02 -4.91
CA GLU A 615 17.13 22.72 -3.64
C GLU A 615 17.18 24.25 -3.87
N ARG A 616 17.97 24.69 -4.84
CA ARG A 616 18.06 26.12 -5.17
C ARG A 616 16.73 26.70 -5.67
N GLU A 617 16.00 25.93 -6.48
CA GLU A 617 14.66 26.34 -6.94
C GLU A 617 13.67 26.46 -5.79
N VAL A 618 13.62 25.48 -4.88
CA VAL A 618 12.76 25.51 -3.68
C VAL A 618 13.08 26.70 -2.78
N LEU A 619 14.36 26.99 -2.59
CA LEU A 619 14.81 28.16 -1.81
C LEU A 619 14.43 29.49 -2.47
N GLY A 620 14.36 29.54 -3.81
CA GLY A 620 14.07 30.74 -4.58
C GLY A 620 12.58 31.07 -4.76
N VAL A 621 11.66 30.16 -4.43
CA VAL A 621 10.22 30.40 -4.60
C VAL A 621 9.69 31.36 -3.55
N ALA A 622 9.08 32.45 -3.96
CA ALA A 622 8.40 33.39 -3.07
C ALA A 622 6.89 33.09 -2.96
N ARG A 623 6.27 33.56 -1.89
CA ARG A 623 4.80 33.46 -1.69
C ARG A 623 4.03 34.01 -2.90
N ASP A 624 4.47 35.13 -3.48
CA ASP A 624 3.80 35.78 -4.61
C ASP A 624 3.90 34.97 -5.92
N ASP A 625 4.93 34.11 -6.06
CA ASP A 625 5.02 33.17 -7.18
C ASP A 625 3.91 32.13 -7.09
N LEU A 626 3.63 31.62 -5.87
CA LEU A 626 2.55 30.66 -5.64
C LEU A 626 1.19 31.28 -5.91
N ALA A 627 0.96 32.51 -5.41
CA ALA A 627 -0.29 33.24 -5.62
C ALA A 627 -0.53 33.55 -7.10
N ALA A 628 0.51 33.99 -7.81
CA ALA A 628 0.43 34.26 -9.25
C ALA A 628 0.14 32.99 -10.06
N PHE A 629 0.81 31.89 -9.74
CA PHE A 629 0.58 30.58 -10.37
C PHE A 629 -0.84 30.08 -10.10
N HIS A 630 -1.30 30.14 -8.86
CA HIS A 630 -2.65 29.74 -8.49
C HIS A 630 -3.70 30.56 -9.27
N ALA A 631 -3.59 31.88 -9.30
CA ALA A 631 -4.51 32.73 -10.03
C ALA A 631 -4.54 32.46 -11.55
N ALA A 632 -3.42 32.03 -12.12
CA ALA A 632 -3.31 31.69 -13.54
C ALA A 632 -3.79 30.28 -13.88
N ALA A 633 -3.56 29.26 -13.03
CA ALA A 633 -3.73 27.87 -13.38
C ALA A 633 -4.93 27.17 -12.68
N TYR A 634 -5.45 27.73 -11.57
CA TYR A 634 -6.57 27.12 -10.84
C TYR A 634 -7.90 27.77 -11.23
N GLY A 635 -8.68 27.04 -12.01
CA GLY A 635 -10.00 27.48 -12.46
C GLY A 635 -10.91 26.30 -12.80
N PRO A 636 -12.23 26.54 -12.89
CA PRO A 636 -13.19 25.44 -13.07
C PRO A 636 -13.07 24.76 -14.43
N ALA A 637 -12.56 25.45 -15.46
CA ALA A 637 -12.59 25.02 -16.87
C ALA A 637 -11.86 23.67 -17.11
N THR A 638 -10.90 23.29 -16.26
CA THR A 638 -10.12 22.05 -16.41
C THR A 638 -10.40 21.01 -15.33
N VAL A 639 -11.40 21.27 -14.47
CA VAL A 639 -11.78 20.36 -13.40
C VAL A 639 -12.52 19.15 -13.96
N VAL A 640 -12.04 17.97 -13.62
CA VAL A 640 -12.75 16.70 -13.76
C VAL A 640 -12.98 16.14 -12.35
N LEU A 641 -14.24 15.91 -12.00
CA LEU A 641 -14.66 15.50 -10.65
C LEU A 641 -15.55 14.27 -10.71
N ALA A 642 -15.31 13.31 -9.85
CA ALA A 642 -16.20 12.18 -9.62
C ALA A 642 -16.60 12.11 -8.13
N VAL A 643 -17.89 11.87 -7.87
CA VAL A 643 -18.47 11.66 -6.55
C VAL A 643 -19.16 10.31 -6.52
N VAL A 644 -18.72 9.44 -5.63
CA VAL A 644 -19.23 8.06 -5.51
C VAL A 644 -19.54 7.76 -4.05
N GLY A 645 -20.73 7.28 -3.77
CA GLY A 645 -21.16 6.95 -2.42
C GLY A 645 -22.68 7.02 -2.21
N ASP A 646 -23.13 7.02 -0.97
CA ASP A 646 -24.55 7.16 -0.63
C ASP A 646 -25.02 8.62 -0.84
N VAL A 647 -25.19 8.97 -2.10
CA VAL A 647 -25.48 10.34 -2.54
C VAL A 647 -26.55 10.37 -3.63
N GLU A 648 -27.25 11.47 -3.71
CA GLU A 648 -28.23 11.75 -4.77
C GLU A 648 -27.58 12.69 -5.83
N ALA A 649 -27.58 12.26 -7.10
CA ALA A 649 -26.83 12.93 -8.16
C ALA A 649 -27.24 14.38 -8.40
N GLY A 650 -28.54 14.69 -8.36
CA GLY A 650 -29.04 16.04 -8.56
C GLY A 650 -28.55 17.02 -7.49
N HIS A 651 -28.49 16.60 -6.25
CA HIS A 651 -27.97 17.42 -5.15
C HIS A 651 -26.46 17.68 -5.29
N VAL A 652 -25.69 16.66 -5.64
CA VAL A 652 -24.24 16.78 -5.88
C VAL A 652 -23.96 17.75 -7.03
N ILE A 653 -24.61 17.53 -8.18
CA ILE A 653 -24.43 18.38 -9.37
C ILE A 653 -24.79 19.82 -9.06
N ALA A 654 -25.93 20.08 -8.44
CA ALA A 654 -26.36 21.43 -8.08
C ALA A 654 -25.32 22.13 -7.17
N ARG A 655 -24.80 21.40 -6.17
CA ARG A 655 -23.83 21.94 -5.21
C ARG A 655 -22.52 22.39 -5.86
N PHE A 656 -21.94 21.51 -6.70
CA PHE A 656 -20.68 21.84 -7.37
C PHE A 656 -20.89 22.86 -8.51
N SER A 657 -22.00 22.80 -9.25
CA SER A 657 -22.33 23.78 -10.30
C SER A 657 -22.43 25.19 -9.75
N GLU A 658 -23.16 25.39 -8.65
CA GLU A 658 -23.26 26.70 -7.98
C GLU A 658 -21.88 27.26 -7.59
N ALA A 659 -20.96 26.39 -7.14
CA ALA A 659 -19.61 26.81 -6.80
C ALA A 659 -18.76 27.13 -8.04
N PHE A 660 -18.89 26.37 -9.11
CA PHE A 660 -18.19 26.62 -10.37
C PHE A 660 -18.68 27.89 -11.08
N ASP A 661 -19.97 28.24 -10.99
CA ASP A 661 -20.50 29.51 -11.47
C ASP A 661 -19.84 30.73 -10.81
N ARG A 662 -19.42 30.57 -9.54
CA ARG A 662 -18.79 31.65 -8.76
C ARG A 662 -17.27 31.65 -8.87
N TRP A 663 -16.67 30.54 -9.28
CA TRP A 663 -15.21 30.39 -9.33
C TRP A 663 -14.63 31.19 -10.53
N ARG A 664 -13.89 32.26 -10.21
CA ARG A 664 -13.23 33.13 -11.17
C ARG A 664 -11.75 32.77 -11.27
N GLY A 665 -11.42 31.72 -12.00
CA GLY A 665 -10.07 31.26 -12.26
C GLY A 665 -9.80 31.13 -13.74
N ALA A 666 -8.56 31.27 -14.15
CA ALA A 666 -8.12 31.01 -15.50
C ALA A 666 -7.78 29.52 -15.69
N ALA A 667 -7.59 29.08 -16.90
CA ALA A 667 -6.99 27.80 -17.26
C ALA A 667 -5.72 28.11 -18.07
N VAL A 668 -4.62 27.48 -17.68
CA VAL A 668 -3.38 27.52 -18.45
C VAL A 668 -3.34 26.27 -19.33
N GLU A 669 -3.17 26.45 -20.63
CA GLU A 669 -2.84 25.33 -21.50
C GLU A 669 -1.44 24.80 -21.13
N PRO A 670 -1.28 23.50 -20.88
CA PRO A 670 0.03 22.91 -20.70
C PRO A 670 0.93 23.19 -21.89
N ALA A 671 2.18 23.51 -21.66
CA ALA A 671 3.13 23.72 -22.73
C ALA A 671 3.24 22.46 -23.62
N ALA A 672 3.31 22.63 -24.91
CA ALA A 672 3.57 21.54 -25.82
C ALA A 672 5.06 21.14 -25.72
N PHE A 673 5.32 19.91 -25.31
CA PHE A 673 6.66 19.36 -25.26
C PHE A 673 6.88 18.48 -26.47
N PRO A 674 7.76 18.89 -27.42
CA PRO A 674 8.08 18.04 -28.57
C PRO A 674 8.66 16.73 -28.09
N ALA A 675 8.32 15.66 -28.77
CA ALA A 675 8.88 14.37 -28.53
C ALA A 675 10.42 14.44 -28.66
N PRO A 676 11.20 14.13 -27.61
CA PRO A 676 12.66 14.12 -27.73
C PRO A 676 13.11 13.05 -28.72
N GLU A 677 14.23 13.30 -29.40
CA GLU A 677 14.83 12.30 -30.28
C GLU A 677 15.16 11.01 -29.48
N PRO A 678 14.99 9.83 -30.05
CA PRO A 678 15.38 8.59 -29.42
C PRO A 678 16.85 8.57 -29.05
N GLY A 679 17.19 8.44 -27.78
CA GLY A 679 18.58 8.31 -27.34
C GLY A 679 19.21 6.98 -27.74
N ALA A 680 20.54 6.91 -27.83
CA ALA A 680 21.25 5.66 -27.95
C ALA A 680 21.25 4.88 -26.64
N ALA A 681 21.35 3.55 -26.70
CA ALA A 681 21.51 2.70 -25.53
C ALA A 681 22.71 3.17 -24.68
N ARG A 682 22.50 3.28 -23.37
CA ARG A 682 23.52 3.76 -22.40
C ARG A 682 23.38 3.00 -21.09
N GLU A 683 24.49 3.00 -20.35
CA GLU A 683 24.51 2.51 -18.98
C GLU A 683 25.10 3.57 -18.06
N GLU A 684 24.48 3.81 -16.90
CA GLU A 684 24.99 4.67 -15.84
C GLU A 684 24.90 3.91 -14.52
N ARG A 685 26.03 3.89 -13.78
CA ARG A 685 26.13 3.29 -12.45
C ARG A 685 26.33 4.41 -11.43
N ILE A 686 25.47 4.45 -10.41
CA ILE A 686 25.44 5.49 -9.39
C ILE A 686 25.84 4.84 -8.06
N GLU A 687 26.96 5.31 -7.52
CA GLU A 687 27.44 4.86 -6.22
C GLU A 687 26.53 5.45 -5.13
N VAL A 688 25.93 4.56 -4.34
CA VAL A 688 25.19 4.90 -3.12
C VAL A 688 25.74 4.01 -2.02
N ALA A 689 26.50 4.60 -1.10
CA ALA A 689 27.27 3.85 -0.13
C ALA A 689 26.36 3.10 0.88
N ASP A 690 26.83 1.95 1.34
CA ASP A 690 26.18 1.12 2.36
C ASP A 690 24.77 0.62 1.96
N ARG A 691 24.65 0.29 0.65
CA ARG A 691 23.43 -0.28 0.04
C ARG A 691 23.81 -1.53 -0.76
N PRO A 692 23.90 -2.68 -0.08
CA PRO A 692 24.32 -3.94 -0.71
C PRO A 692 23.36 -4.44 -1.78
N ASN A 693 22.07 -4.10 -1.68
CA ASN A 693 21.09 -4.38 -2.71
C ASN A 693 21.01 -3.21 -3.70
N LEU A 694 21.16 -3.52 -4.99
CA LEU A 694 21.22 -2.55 -6.09
C LEU A 694 19.86 -2.45 -6.75
N ASP A 695 19.37 -1.23 -6.95
CA ASP A 695 18.20 -0.98 -7.80
C ASP A 695 18.64 -0.75 -9.24
N VAL A 696 17.98 -1.48 -10.15
CA VAL A 696 18.26 -1.48 -11.58
C VAL A 696 17.02 -1.10 -12.36
N LEU A 697 17.14 -0.16 -13.26
CA LEU A 697 16.12 0.20 -14.24
C LEU A 697 16.66 0.03 -15.66
N LEU A 698 15.92 -0.73 -16.49
CA LEU A 698 16.17 -0.85 -17.92
C LEU A 698 14.98 -0.21 -18.66
N GLY A 699 15.14 0.93 -19.25
CA GLY A 699 14.00 1.65 -19.81
C GLY A 699 14.32 2.44 -21.08
N HIS A 700 13.26 2.82 -21.75
CA HIS A 700 13.29 3.72 -22.90
C HIS A 700 12.13 4.72 -22.81
N ARG A 701 12.16 5.75 -23.66
CA ARG A 701 11.06 6.69 -23.76
C ARG A 701 9.78 5.97 -24.20
N GLY A 702 8.69 6.19 -23.50
CA GLY A 702 7.36 5.70 -23.88
C GLY A 702 6.61 6.70 -24.75
N GLU A 703 5.61 6.20 -25.47
CA GLU A 703 4.74 7.00 -26.35
C GLU A 703 3.26 6.66 -26.14
N LEU A 704 2.94 5.68 -25.28
CA LEU A 704 1.59 5.17 -25.06
C LEU A 704 0.73 6.14 -24.25
N LEU A 705 -0.44 6.45 -24.76
CA LEU A 705 -1.49 7.17 -24.03
C LEU A 705 -2.74 6.28 -23.86
N ARG A 706 -3.52 6.51 -22.79
CA ARG A 706 -4.75 5.76 -22.50
C ARG A 706 -5.79 5.84 -23.62
N GLY A 707 -5.86 6.97 -24.34
CA GLY A 707 -6.76 7.16 -25.47
C GLY A 707 -6.30 6.49 -26.78
N ASP A 708 -5.12 5.90 -26.84
CA ASP A 708 -4.63 5.26 -28.05
C ASP A 708 -5.43 4.00 -28.39
N PRO A 709 -5.75 3.75 -29.66
CA PRO A 709 -6.52 2.57 -30.08
C PRO A 709 -5.88 1.24 -29.67
N ASP A 710 -4.56 1.19 -29.63
CA ASP A 710 -3.76 0.00 -29.27
C ASP A 710 -3.39 -0.08 -27.77
N HIS A 711 -3.90 0.86 -26.93
CA HIS A 711 -3.67 0.85 -25.49
C HIS A 711 -4.01 -0.50 -24.82
N PRO A 712 -5.17 -1.15 -25.08
CA PRO A 712 -5.47 -2.45 -24.50
C PRO A 712 -4.46 -3.54 -24.91
N ALA A 713 -4.02 -3.53 -26.17
CA ALA A 713 -3.04 -4.47 -26.68
C ALA A 713 -1.65 -4.23 -26.04
N ALA A 714 -1.25 -2.98 -25.86
CA ALA A 714 0.01 -2.61 -25.22
C ALA A 714 0.02 -2.98 -23.72
N ILE A 715 -1.11 -2.82 -23.02
CA ILE A 715 -1.25 -3.26 -21.62
C ILE A 715 -1.11 -4.78 -21.51
N LEU A 716 -1.78 -5.55 -22.39
CA LEU A 716 -1.65 -7.01 -22.43
C LEU A 716 -0.22 -7.44 -22.80
N ALA A 717 0.44 -6.74 -23.74
CA ALA A 717 1.83 -6.97 -24.07
C ALA A 717 2.76 -6.81 -22.86
N ASN A 718 2.57 -5.75 -22.11
CA ASN A 718 3.34 -5.51 -20.87
C ASN A 718 3.00 -6.52 -19.78
N ALA A 719 1.72 -6.95 -19.67
CA ALA A 719 1.27 -7.90 -18.67
C ALA A 719 1.94 -9.27 -18.87
N CYS A 720 1.92 -9.81 -20.09
CA CYS A 720 2.61 -11.05 -20.42
C CYS A 720 4.14 -10.98 -20.18
N LEU A 721 4.75 -9.81 -20.38
CA LEU A 721 6.19 -9.64 -20.22
C LEU A 721 6.61 -9.53 -18.75
N GLY A 722 5.98 -8.63 -17.98
CA GLY A 722 6.55 -8.27 -16.67
C GLY A 722 5.61 -7.55 -15.68
N GLN A 723 4.30 -7.63 -15.79
CA GLN A 723 3.42 -6.98 -14.81
C GLN A 723 3.34 -7.75 -13.48
N SER A 724 3.43 -9.08 -13.54
CA SER A 724 3.41 -9.95 -12.37
C SER A 724 4.77 -10.60 -12.16
N THR A 725 5.31 -10.51 -10.98
CA THR A 725 6.58 -11.18 -10.63
C THR A 725 6.44 -12.71 -10.50
N LEU A 726 5.20 -13.24 -10.47
CA LEU A 726 4.93 -14.67 -10.29
C LEU A 726 4.50 -15.39 -11.58
N THR A 727 3.94 -14.67 -12.55
CA THR A 727 3.30 -15.28 -13.73
C THR A 727 3.82 -14.76 -15.07
N SER A 728 4.50 -13.61 -15.08
CA SER A 728 5.04 -13.03 -16.29
C SER A 728 6.37 -13.66 -16.70
N ARG A 729 6.78 -13.49 -17.96
CA ARG A 729 8.05 -14.04 -18.48
C ARG A 729 9.27 -13.57 -17.69
N LEU A 730 9.36 -12.28 -17.38
CA LEU A 730 10.46 -11.73 -16.56
C LEU A 730 10.44 -12.31 -15.15
N GLY A 731 9.25 -12.40 -14.54
CA GLY A 731 9.08 -12.98 -13.22
C GLY A 731 9.55 -14.43 -13.17
N LEU A 732 9.08 -15.26 -14.09
CA LEU A 732 9.46 -16.67 -14.17
C LEU A 732 10.95 -16.85 -14.42
N ALA A 733 11.54 -16.14 -15.39
CA ALA A 733 12.94 -16.33 -15.76
C ALA A 733 13.92 -15.78 -14.70
N VAL A 734 13.70 -14.57 -14.18
CA VAL A 734 14.70 -13.87 -13.34
C VAL A 734 14.50 -14.18 -11.86
N ARG A 735 13.23 -14.26 -11.40
CA ARG A 735 12.91 -14.58 -10.00
C ARG A 735 12.81 -16.08 -9.76
N ASP A 736 11.96 -16.77 -10.54
CA ASP A 736 11.54 -18.14 -10.24
C ASP A 736 12.59 -19.17 -10.64
N ASP A 737 13.08 -19.12 -11.89
CA ASP A 737 14.05 -20.08 -12.43
C ASP A 737 15.50 -19.74 -12.05
N ALA A 738 15.86 -18.45 -12.02
CA ALA A 738 17.24 -18.01 -11.77
C ALA A 738 17.51 -17.55 -10.33
N GLY A 739 16.49 -17.22 -9.52
CA GLY A 739 16.62 -16.76 -8.13
C GLY A 739 17.42 -15.47 -7.97
N LEU A 740 17.41 -14.56 -8.96
CA LEU A 740 18.31 -13.40 -8.98
C LEU A 740 17.73 -12.16 -8.31
N SER A 741 16.41 -12.10 -8.14
CA SER A 741 15.72 -10.94 -7.59
C SER A 741 14.48 -11.39 -6.82
N TYR A 742 14.12 -10.67 -5.77
CA TYR A 742 12.83 -10.85 -5.08
C TYR A 742 11.65 -10.47 -5.98
N GLY A 743 11.79 -9.39 -6.76
CA GLY A 743 10.77 -8.93 -7.67
C GLY A 743 11.33 -8.24 -8.91
N ILE A 744 10.72 -8.51 -10.05
CA ILE A 744 11.00 -7.84 -11.30
C ILE A 744 9.69 -7.45 -11.97
N TYR A 745 9.59 -6.22 -12.44
CA TYR A 745 8.38 -5.67 -13.02
C TYR A 745 8.68 -4.85 -14.26
N SER A 746 7.77 -4.86 -15.25
CA SER A 746 7.76 -3.90 -16.34
C SER A 746 6.47 -3.08 -16.34
N ARG A 747 6.55 -1.80 -16.72
CA ARG A 747 5.38 -0.93 -16.81
C ARG A 747 5.57 0.28 -17.71
N PHE A 748 4.46 0.80 -18.20
CA PHE A 748 4.35 2.14 -18.78
C PHE A 748 4.09 3.14 -17.65
N PHE A 749 4.89 4.20 -17.57
CA PHE A 749 4.72 5.26 -16.58
C PHE A 749 3.94 6.42 -17.21
N GLY A 750 2.86 6.88 -16.57
CA GLY A 750 2.14 8.08 -16.98
C GLY A 750 1.53 7.99 -18.38
N THR A 751 0.40 7.31 -18.53
CA THR A 751 -0.27 7.15 -19.84
C THR A 751 -1.45 8.10 -20.04
N LEU A 752 -1.75 9.00 -19.08
CA LEU A 752 -3.03 9.71 -19.11
C LEU A 752 -3.06 10.89 -20.10
N ARG A 753 -2.12 11.81 -20.02
CA ARG A 753 -2.03 13.01 -20.87
C ARG A 753 -0.63 13.29 -21.41
N LEU A 754 0.39 12.73 -20.80
CA LEU A 754 1.78 12.82 -21.23
C LEU A 754 2.40 11.44 -21.04
N ALA A 755 2.87 10.85 -22.13
CA ALA A 755 3.49 9.54 -22.08
C ALA A 755 4.83 9.60 -21.34
N GLY A 756 4.93 8.81 -20.27
CA GLY A 756 6.16 8.61 -19.50
C GLY A 756 7.02 7.48 -20.07
N PRO A 757 8.13 7.13 -19.45
CA PRO A 757 8.97 6.03 -19.91
C PRO A 757 8.26 4.68 -19.78
N TRP A 758 8.72 3.70 -20.56
CA TRP A 758 8.52 2.30 -20.26
C TRP A 758 9.79 1.76 -19.63
N ALA A 759 9.70 0.98 -18.56
CA ALA A 759 10.89 0.42 -17.94
C ALA A 759 10.61 -0.92 -17.23
N ILE A 760 11.66 -1.78 -17.21
CA ILE A 760 11.81 -2.90 -16.29
C ILE A 760 12.49 -2.37 -15.03
N SER A 761 12.01 -2.76 -13.86
CA SER A 761 12.56 -2.44 -12.54
C SER A 761 12.81 -3.73 -11.76
N LEU A 762 13.99 -3.87 -11.18
CA LEU A 762 14.35 -4.99 -10.31
C LEU A 762 15.37 -4.56 -9.27
N SER A 763 15.42 -5.30 -8.15
CA SER A 763 16.43 -5.13 -7.10
C SER A 763 17.25 -6.40 -6.97
N VAL A 764 18.59 -6.29 -6.94
CA VAL A 764 19.51 -7.43 -6.95
C VAL A 764 20.72 -7.22 -6.04
N SER A 765 21.28 -8.31 -5.53
CA SER A 765 22.59 -8.25 -4.87
C SER A 765 23.71 -7.91 -5.88
N GLY A 766 24.79 -7.27 -5.41
CA GLY A 766 25.87 -6.82 -6.29
C GLY A 766 26.49 -7.95 -7.13
N ASP A 767 26.63 -9.15 -6.58
CA ASP A 767 27.20 -10.32 -7.27
C ASP A 767 26.32 -10.84 -8.41
N ASN A 768 25.02 -10.58 -8.35
CA ASN A 768 24.04 -11.02 -9.35
C ASN A 768 23.73 -9.96 -10.42
N LEU A 769 24.25 -8.73 -10.30
CA LEU A 769 23.92 -7.59 -11.14
C LEU A 769 24.03 -7.90 -12.64
N ASP A 770 25.23 -8.24 -13.11
CA ASP A 770 25.50 -8.41 -14.53
C ASP A 770 24.71 -9.59 -15.12
N ARG A 771 24.50 -10.66 -14.34
CA ARG A 771 23.68 -11.80 -14.72
C ARG A 771 22.20 -11.43 -14.83
N ALA A 772 21.67 -10.68 -13.88
CA ALA A 772 20.26 -10.25 -13.89
C ALA A 772 19.97 -9.27 -15.03
N VAL A 773 20.85 -8.31 -15.27
CA VAL A 773 20.72 -7.36 -16.40
C VAL A 773 20.76 -8.08 -17.74
N THR A 774 21.72 -9.00 -17.92
CA THR A 774 21.86 -9.79 -19.16
C THR A 774 20.61 -10.62 -19.40
N LEU A 775 20.18 -11.41 -18.40
CA LEU A 775 18.99 -12.27 -18.53
C LEU A 775 17.73 -11.44 -18.81
N SER A 776 17.55 -10.30 -18.15
CA SER A 776 16.40 -9.41 -18.41
C SER A 776 16.38 -8.87 -19.84
N ARG A 777 17.55 -8.54 -20.39
CA ARG A 777 17.69 -8.10 -21.80
C ARG A 777 17.41 -9.23 -22.78
N ASP A 778 17.88 -10.42 -22.50
CA ASP A 778 17.65 -11.59 -23.37
C ASP A 778 16.17 -11.93 -23.43
N VAL A 779 15.49 -12.04 -22.26
CA VAL A 779 14.04 -12.25 -22.18
C VAL A 779 13.26 -11.17 -22.93
N LEU A 780 13.64 -9.90 -22.77
CA LEU A 780 13.00 -8.79 -23.47
C LEU A 780 13.21 -8.86 -24.98
N THR A 781 14.41 -9.20 -25.44
CA THR A 781 14.75 -9.29 -26.86
C THR A 781 13.98 -10.41 -27.53
N ASP A 782 13.94 -11.58 -26.91
CA ASP A 782 13.20 -12.73 -27.39
C ASP A 782 11.69 -12.44 -27.42
N TYR A 783 11.18 -11.77 -26.37
CA TYR A 783 9.78 -11.36 -26.32
C TYR A 783 9.43 -10.35 -27.41
N ALA A 784 10.28 -9.36 -27.65
CA ALA A 784 10.07 -8.35 -28.70
C ALA A 784 10.07 -8.96 -30.11
N ALA A 785 10.85 -10.03 -30.34
CA ALA A 785 10.90 -10.75 -31.60
C ALA A 785 9.70 -11.68 -31.81
N GLY A 786 9.31 -12.43 -30.78
CA GLY A 786 8.31 -13.53 -30.86
C GLY A 786 6.90 -13.16 -30.39
N GLY A 787 6.77 -12.16 -29.52
CA GLY A 787 5.53 -11.85 -28.80
C GLY A 787 5.14 -12.91 -27.78
N PRO A 788 3.97 -12.78 -27.13
CA PRO A 788 3.43 -13.81 -26.24
C PRO A 788 2.97 -15.04 -27.01
N THR A 789 2.90 -16.18 -26.35
CA THR A 789 2.16 -17.34 -26.84
C THR A 789 0.65 -17.07 -26.78
N GLU A 790 -0.16 -17.88 -27.48
CA GLU A 790 -1.63 -17.77 -27.36
C GLU A 790 -2.10 -18.11 -25.95
N GLU A 791 -1.40 -18.98 -25.25
CA GLU A 791 -1.75 -19.38 -23.89
C GLU A 791 -1.47 -18.25 -22.88
N GLU A 792 -0.28 -17.64 -22.92
CA GLU A 792 0.04 -16.46 -22.10
C GLU A 792 -0.95 -15.31 -22.33
N LEU A 793 -1.28 -15.04 -23.59
CA LEU A 793 -2.22 -13.99 -23.94
C LEU A 793 -3.65 -14.30 -23.48
N ALA A 794 -4.09 -15.56 -23.59
CA ALA A 794 -5.40 -15.97 -23.12
C ALA A 794 -5.51 -15.81 -21.58
N ASP A 795 -4.47 -16.20 -20.85
CA ASP A 795 -4.41 -16.04 -19.41
C ASP A 795 -4.45 -14.55 -19.02
N GLU A 796 -3.65 -13.71 -19.68
CA GLU A 796 -3.59 -12.27 -19.38
C GLU A 796 -4.86 -11.51 -19.77
N ARG A 797 -5.56 -11.88 -20.84
CA ARG A 797 -6.87 -11.28 -21.19
C ARG A 797 -7.87 -11.49 -20.05
N LEU A 798 -7.97 -12.70 -19.53
CA LEU A 798 -8.87 -13.01 -18.41
C LEU A 798 -8.44 -12.30 -17.13
N ALA A 799 -7.13 -12.32 -16.83
CA ALA A 799 -6.58 -11.67 -15.65
C ALA A 799 -6.82 -10.16 -15.65
N GLN A 800 -6.48 -9.46 -16.73
CA GLN A 800 -6.64 -8.02 -16.83
C GLN A 800 -8.13 -7.60 -16.84
N ALA A 801 -8.99 -8.36 -17.51
CA ALA A 801 -10.44 -8.12 -17.50
C ALA A 801 -11.03 -8.36 -16.10
N GLY A 802 -10.61 -9.44 -15.43
CA GLY A 802 -10.93 -9.73 -14.04
C GLY A 802 -10.41 -8.62 -13.14
N ALA A 803 -9.11 -8.31 -13.15
CA ALA A 803 -8.48 -7.27 -12.36
C ALA A 803 -9.19 -5.91 -12.56
N PHE A 804 -9.58 -5.47 -13.72
CA PHE A 804 -10.35 -4.25 -13.92
C PHE A 804 -11.71 -4.29 -13.20
N ARG A 805 -12.44 -5.37 -13.31
CA ARG A 805 -13.73 -5.56 -12.62
C ARG A 805 -13.56 -5.55 -11.10
N VAL A 806 -12.45 -6.03 -10.50
CA VAL A 806 -12.08 -5.98 -9.10
C VAL A 806 -11.67 -4.54 -8.68
N GLY A 807 -11.03 -3.64 -9.51
CA GLY A 807 -10.75 -2.20 -9.22
C GLY A 807 -11.99 -1.36 -8.92
N LEU A 808 -13.16 -1.82 -9.37
CA LEU A 808 -14.43 -1.12 -9.22
C LEU A 808 -15.23 -1.52 -7.96
N ALA A 809 -14.65 -2.32 -7.05
CA ALA A 809 -15.34 -2.78 -5.84
C ALA A 809 -15.45 -1.74 -4.72
N THR A 810 -14.72 -0.63 -4.81
CA THR A 810 -14.75 0.44 -3.81
C THR A 810 -15.20 1.76 -4.41
N ASN A 811 -15.82 2.63 -3.59
CA ASN A 811 -16.17 3.99 -4.02
C ASN A 811 -14.95 4.75 -4.57
N GLY A 812 -13.79 4.61 -3.92
CA GLY A 812 -12.53 5.22 -4.36
C GLY A 812 -12.00 4.64 -5.69
N GLY A 813 -12.14 3.33 -5.92
CA GLY A 813 -11.77 2.67 -7.17
C GLY A 813 -12.60 3.20 -8.35
N VAL A 814 -13.92 3.20 -8.17
CA VAL A 814 -14.85 3.75 -9.17
C VAL A 814 -14.58 5.23 -9.45
N ALA A 815 -14.41 6.05 -8.40
CA ALA A 815 -14.15 7.48 -8.57
C ALA A 815 -12.86 7.73 -9.36
N ARG A 816 -11.77 6.98 -9.09
CA ARG A 816 -10.50 7.10 -9.83
C ARG A 816 -10.66 6.72 -11.30
N GLU A 817 -11.34 5.62 -11.61
CA GLU A 817 -11.56 5.20 -13.00
C GLU A 817 -12.44 6.19 -13.78
N LEU A 818 -13.49 6.74 -13.17
CA LEU A 818 -14.31 7.80 -13.77
C LEU A 818 -13.47 9.04 -14.08
N VAL A 819 -12.66 9.50 -13.13
CA VAL A 819 -11.77 10.65 -13.33
C VAL A 819 -10.75 10.36 -14.42
N ALA A 820 -10.13 9.18 -14.44
CA ALA A 820 -9.15 8.80 -15.45
C ALA A 820 -9.76 8.75 -16.87
N ALA A 821 -10.92 8.10 -17.03
CA ALA A 821 -11.62 8.02 -18.29
C ALA A 821 -12.03 9.42 -18.82
N LEU A 822 -12.67 10.22 -17.97
CA LEU A 822 -13.08 11.57 -18.35
C LEU A 822 -11.89 12.50 -18.65
N THR A 823 -10.77 12.34 -17.92
CA THR A 823 -9.54 13.11 -18.16
C THR A 823 -8.88 12.72 -19.49
N ALA A 824 -8.96 11.45 -19.88
CA ALA A 824 -8.52 10.96 -21.19
C ALA A 824 -9.48 11.30 -22.33
N GLY A 825 -10.65 11.90 -22.04
CA GLY A 825 -11.68 12.20 -23.03
C GLY A 825 -12.56 11.02 -23.42
N GLU A 826 -12.50 9.92 -22.65
CA GLU A 826 -13.32 8.74 -22.88
C GLU A 826 -14.76 8.96 -22.37
N ALA A 827 -15.73 8.31 -23.00
CA ALA A 827 -17.09 8.22 -22.47
C ALA A 827 -17.19 7.19 -21.35
N VAL A 828 -18.07 7.40 -20.37
CA VAL A 828 -18.30 6.44 -19.26
C VAL A 828 -18.61 5.01 -19.77
N ALA A 829 -19.37 4.91 -20.89
CA ALA A 829 -19.63 3.63 -21.54
C ALA A 829 -18.37 2.85 -22.01
N ALA A 830 -17.22 3.51 -22.12
CA ALA A 830 -15.97 2.85 -22.41
C ALA A 830 -15.52 1.94 -21.25
N LEU A 831 -15.84 2.32 -20.00
CA LEU A 831 -15.53 1.49 -18.81
C LEU A 831 -16.32 0.18 -18.81
N ASP A 832 -17.59 0.20 -19.26
CA ASP A 832 -18.41 -1.01 -19.38
C ASP A 832 -17.83 -2.00 -20.40
N ARG A 833 -17.27 -1.47 -21.50
CA ARG A 833 -16.73 -2.27 -22.60
C ARG A 833 -15.25 -2.62 -22.47
N TYR A 834 -14.55 -2.02 -21.51
CA TYR A 834 -13.11 -2.23 -21.38
C TYR A 834 -12.71 -3.69 -21.10
N PRO A 835 -13.39 -4.42 -20.21
CA PRO A 835 -13.11 -5.86 -20.02
C PRO A 835 -13.32 -6.69 -21.29
N GLU A 836 -14.40 -6.41 -22.03
CA GLU A 836 -14.72 -7.12 -23.28
C GLU A 836 -13.67 -6.82 -24.35
N ARG A 837 -13.27 -5.56 -24.51
CA ARG A 837 -12.16 -5.17 -25.39
C ARG A 837 -10.87 -5.90 -25.09
N LEU A 838 -10.52 -6.06 -23.79
CA LEU A 838 -9.34 -6.84 -23.41
C LEU A 838 -9.44 -8.30 -23.85
N LEU A 839 -10.63 -8.91 -23.71
CA LEU A 839 -10.88 -10.28 -24.13
C LEU A 839 -10.84 -10.46 -25.66
N GLU A 840 -11.17 -9.43 -26.43
CA GLU A 840 -11.22 -9.47 -27.90
C GLU A 840 -9.84 -9.19 -28.57
N VAL A 841 -8.86 -8.61 -27.85
CA VAL A 841 -7.54 -8.27 -28.40
C VAL A 841 -6.87 -9.52 -28.97
N THR A 842 -6.45 -9.49 -30.22
CA THR A 842 -5.78 -10.60 -30.89
C THR A 842 -4.27 -10.61 -30.61
N ARG A 843 -3.62 -11.75 -30.84
CA ARG A 843 -2.16 -11.86 -30.72
C ARG A 843 -1.43 -10.95 -31.71
N GLU A 844 -1.98 -10.81 -32.92
CA GLU A 844 -1.45 -9.92 -33.96
C GLU A 844 -1.45 -8.46 -33.52
N GLU A 845 -2.53 -8.00 -32.84
CA GLU A 845 -2.61 -6.66 -32.26
C GLU A 845 -1.59 -6.48 -31.14
N VAL A 846 -1.39 -7.48 -30.28
CA VAL A 846 -0.37 -7.44 -29.23
C VAL A 846 1.04 -7.38 -29.82
N VAL A 847 1.34 -8.20 -30.84
CA VAL A 847 2.65 -8.15 -31.51
C VAL A 847 2.87 -6.81 -32.22
N ALA A 848 1.83 -6.21 -32.81
CA ALA A 848 1.91 -4.88 -33.39
C ALA A 848 2.19 -3.81 -32.32
N ALA A 849 1.52 -3.89 -31.16
CA ALA A 849 1.74 -2.99 -30.02
C ALA A 849 3.15 -3.14 -29.42
N ILE A 850 3.68 -4.36 -29.30
CA ILE A 850 5.07 -4.62 -28.89
C ILE A 850 6.04 -3.87 -29.81
N ARG A 851 5.92 -4.05 -31.14
CA ARG A 851 6.79 -3.39 -32.11
C ARG A 851 6.72 -1.86 -32.08
N ARG A 852 5.56 -1.31 -31.69
CA ARG A 852 5.35 0.13 -31.60
C ARG A 852 5.85 0.73 -30.30
N HIS A 853 5.75 0.01 -29.19
CA HIS A 853 5.90 0.58 -27.85
C HIS A 853 7.03 0.01 -27.00
N ILE A 854 7.65 -1.12 -27.39
CA ILE A 854 8.72 -1.79 -26.64
C ILE A 854 9.97 -1.91 -27.51
N HIS A 855 11.06 -1.24 -27.08
CA HIS A 855 12.26 -1.03 -27.90
C HIS A 855 13.54 -1.52 -27.20
N PRO A 856 13.88 -2.82 -27.29
CA PRO A 856 15.08 -3.37 -26.64
C PRO A 856 16.39 -2.69 -27.08
N GLU A 857 16.43 -2.20 -28.33
CA GLU A 857 17.61 -1.53 -28.94
C GLU A 857 17.84 -0.10 -28.40
N ARG A 858 16.90 0.47 -27.63
CA ARG A 858 16.96 1.84 -27.13
C ARG A 858 17.10 1.92 -25.60
N LEU A 859 17.38 0.80 -24.95
CA LEU A 859 17.42 0.73 -23.49
C LEU A 859 18.53 1.58 -22.90
N VAL A 860 18.18 2.43 -21.98
CA VAL A 860 19.06 3.04 -21.00
C VAL A 860 19.00 2.16 -19.75
N VAL A 861 20.17 1.75 -19.24
CA VAL A 861 20.27 0.98 -18.00
C VAL A 861 20.84 1.89 -16.92
N THR A 862 20.16 1.98 -15.81
CA THR A 862 20.66 2.73 -14.66
C THR A 862 20.66 1.83 -13.43
N VAL A 863 21.77 1.87 -12.70
CA VAL A 863 22.03 1.05 -11.50
C VAL A 863 22.39 1.99 -10.37
N ALA A 864 21.79 1.81 -9.21
CA ALA A 864 22.17 2.57 -8.02
C ALA A 864 22.30 1.68 -6.79
N GLY A 865 23.31 1.92 -5.98
CA GLY A 865 23.64 1.19 -4.74
C GLY A 865 25.13 1.13 -4.52
N THR A 866 25.60 0.31 -3.58
CA THR A 866 27.02 0.09 -3.34
C THR A 866 27.58 -0.83 -4.45
N LEU A 867 28.22 -0.21 -5.40
CA LEU A 867 28.68 -0.90 -6.61
C LEU A 867 29.76 -1.95 -6.30
N PRO A 868 29.70 -3.14 -6.89
CA PRO A 868 30.79 -4.09 -6.77
C PRO A 868 32.08 -3.51 -7.34
N PRO A 869 33.26 -3.87 -6.78
CA PRO A 869 34.54 -3.38 -7.31
C PRO A 869 34.66 -3.77 -8.78
N ALA A 870 35.11 -2.81 -9.60
CA ALA A 870 35.30 -3.07 -11.03
C ALA A 870 36.15 -4.35 -11.24
N PRO A 871 35.77 -5.23 -12.16
CA PRO A 871 36.56 -6.43 -12.43
C PRO A 871 37.99 -6.03 -12.68
N LYS A 872 38.94 -6.63 -11.94
CA LYS A 872 40.38 -6.42 -12.19
C LYS A 872 40.66 -6.94 -13.60
N VAL A 873 40.93 -6.00 -14.52
CA VAL A 873 41.34 -6.28 -15.90
C VAL A 873 42.70 -7.00 -15.88
#